data_3d814124d1fe6942acc5ceffebe259f1
#
_entry.id   3d814124d1fe6942acc5ceffebe259f1
#
_cell.length_a   1.000
_cell.length_b   1.000
_cell.length_c   1.000
_cell.angle_alpha   90.00
_cell.angle_beta   90.00
_cell.angle_gamma   90.00
#
_symmetry.space_group_name_H-M   'P 1'
#
loop_
_entity.id
_entity.type
_entity.pdbx_description
1 polymer ?
#
loop_
_entity_poly.entity_id
_entity_poly.type
_entity_poly.pdbx_seq_one_letter_code
_entity_poly.pdbx_strand_id
1 'polypeptide(L)'
;METKEQEKKVTELPQNAYLELAPGDEYKPVLPSDKPATEVTGYSIFMGLLMAVIFSAAAAYSGLKIGQVFEAAIPISIIAVGAVFTIPGLYILQAKYPEIQVDFWQIFFSSLLGGFLGILFLIPFRKYFVKDMHGKLPFPEATATTEILMTGEKGGNKAKLLITSGLIGGLFDFCFSSFRLWSEVITTKIIPAGAMMADRFKMVFKFNVSALIFSFGYLVGLRYAVIIVMGSLLSWLVLVPMVNEIGVLGAAVGGGINPFQAMSAELIFANYVRPIGIGAIAMAGIIGIIKSSSVIGTAFKLAVGKKIKTDGVQEDVKRTDRDLKMSFVMLFLFLTLIAVFIFLIIGVKVTWVQAMVALLTITIISFLFTTVAANAIAIVGSNPVSGMTLMTLILTSVVLVAVGLDGWQGMVSGLIIGGVVCTALSMAGGFVTDLKIGYWIGSTPAKQESYKFLGTIVSAATVGAVIFILNEAYGFVPSPDHPNPMVAPQANAMAAIIEPLMAGSGVSWMLLGIGAVIAVLINWLGISPLAFALGMFIPIQLNTPLIVGGLLNHFINKKGKDIKLKNARHQRAILISSGFIAGAALFGVIGALIIFLTGNSYALDLGVWADPDGVGAQVTALIAFIGLIAYFIWETKRAKIDD
;
A
#
# COMPACT_ATOMS: atom_id res chain seq x y z
N MET A 1 54.53 4.67 21.06
CA MET A 1 53.57 3.57 21.15
C MET A 1 52.20 4.20 21.31
N GLU A 2 51.59 4.60 20.21
CA GLU A 2 50.21 5.12 20.23
C GLU A 2 49.27 3.93 20.03
N THR A 3 48.52 3.67 21.06
CA THR A 3 47.46 2.67 21.11
C THR A 3 46.40 3.05 20.06
N LYS A 4 46.30 2.31 18.97
CA LYS A 4 45.13 2.28 18.13
C LYS A 4 43.97 1.78 18.98
N GLU A 5 43.18 2.67 19.56
CA GLU A 5 41.85 2.35 20.02
C GLU A 5 41.08 1.84 18.81
N GLN A 6 40.83 0.54 18.81
CA GLN A 6 39.89 -0.06 17.86
C GLN A 6 38.55 0.65 18.09
N GLU A 7 38.12 1.49 17.14
CA GLU A 7 36.76 2.02 17.08
C GLU A 7 35.80 0.84 17.19
N LYS A 8 35.19 0.68 18.35
CA LYS A 8 34.13 -0.30 18.56
C LYS A 8 33.02 0.04 17.59
N LYS A 9 32.85 -0.72 16.50
CA LYS A 9 31.74 -0.52 15.58
C LYS A 9 30.44 -0.56 16.38
N VAL A 10 29.71 0.54 16.37
CA VAL A 10 28.41 0.67 17.04
C VAL A 10 27.43 -0.24 16.30
N THR A 11 26.96 -1.29 16.95
CA THR A 11 26.10 -2.34 16.36
C THR A 11 24.63 -2.17 16.69
N GLU A 12 24.31 -1.26 17.60
CA GLU A 12 22.95 -0.95 18.05
C GLU A 12 22.83 0.56 18.23
N LEU A 13 21.63 1.11 18.02
CA LEU A 13 21.38 2.51 18.32
C LEU A 13 21.57 2.77 19.81
N PRO A 14 22.17 3.90 20.20
CA PRO A 14 22.30 4.27 21.60
C PRO A 14 20.91 4.46 22.24
N GLN A 15 20.76 4.14 23.52
CA GLN A 15 19.47 4.21 24.22
C GLN A 15 18.79 5.59 24.12
N ASN A 16 19.58 6.66 24.05
CA ASN A 16 19.07 8.02 23.87
C ASN A 16 18.48 8.29 22.47
N ALA A 17 18.59 7.36 21.52
CA ALA A 17 17.89 7.45 20.24
C ALA A 17 16.35 7.35 20.40
N TYR A 18 15.88 6.70 21.44
CA TYR A 18 14.48 6.41 21.72
C TYR A 18 13.87 7.25 22.85
N LEU A 19 14.69 7.96 23.59
CA LEU A 19 14.27 8.73 24.77
C LEU A 19 14.26 10.22 24.48
N GLU A 20 13.39 10.95 25.19
CA GLU A 20 13.42 12.41 25.16
C GLU A 20 14.75 12.91 25.70
N LEU A 21 15.37 13.87 24.99
CA LEU A 21 16.60 14.50 25.40
C LEU A 21 16.33 15.53 26.51
N ALA A 22 17.23 15.64 27.46
CA ALA A 22 17.16 16.70 28.46
C ALA A 22 17.29 18.09 27.80
N PRO A 23 16.72 19.15 28.38
CA PRO A 23 16.85 20.51 27.85
C PRO A 23 18.32 20.91 27.69
N GLY A 24 18.74 21.19 26.46
CA GLY A 24 20.12 21.55 26.13
C GLY A 24 20.97 20.39 25.59
N ASP A 25 20.50 19.15 25.68
CA ASP A 25 21.20 18.02 25.10
C ASP A 25 20.90 17.88 23.61
N GLU A 26 21.90 17.40 22.85
CA GLU A 26 21.76 17.08 21.45
C GLU A 26 21.98 15.57 21.23
N TYR A 27 21.18 14.98 20.31
CA TYR A 27 21.41 13.61 19.89
C TYR A 27 22.73 13.49 19.13
N LYS A 28 23.54 12.50 19.49
CA LYS A 28 24.81 12.19 18.82
C LYS A 28 24.54 11.02 17.84
N PRO A 29 24.55 11.28 16.52
CA PRO A 29 24.32 10.22 15.55
C PRO A 29 25.47 9.22 15.47
N VAL A 30 25.22 8.07 14.87
CA VAL A 30 26.21 7.00 14.69
C VAL A 30 27.44 7.50 13.91
N LEU A 31 27.22 8.29 12.84
CA LEU A 31 28.27 9.00 12.11
C LEU A 31 28.36 10.43 12.66
N PRO A 32 29.46 10.79 13.34
CA PRO A 32 29.62 12.11 13.95
C PRO A 32 29.44 13.25 12.93
N SER A 33 28.80 14.32 13.37
CA SER A 33 28.47 15.49 12.55
C SER A 33 29.69 16.29 12.07
N ASP A 34 30.81 16.17 12.79
CA ASP A 34 32.09 16.87 12.60
C ASP A 34 33.02 16.12 11.62
N LYS A 35 32.79 14.81 11.37
CA LYS A 35 33.61 14.04 10.43
C LYS A 35 33.06 14.20 9.00
N PRO A 36 33.91 14.48 8.00
CA PRO A 36 33.51 14.43 6.61
C PRO A 36 33.19 12.98 6.24
N ALA A 37 31.97 12.74 5.73
CA ALA A 37 31.57 11.43 5.27
C ALA A 37 31.31 11.46 3.75
N THR A 38 31.86 10.47 3.05
CA THR A 38 31.54 10.25 1.64
C THR A 38 30.17 9.55 1.56
N GLU A 39 29.08 10.33 1.56
CA GLU A 39 27.72 9.81 1.63
C GLU A 39 27.17 9.40 0.26
N VAL A 40 27.68 10.01 -0.82
CA VAL A 40 27.18 9.80 -2.17
C VAL A 40 28.34 9.44 -3.10
N THR A 41 28.25 8.29 -3.74
CA THR A 41 29.18 7.80 -4.75
C THR A 41 28.40 7.41 -6.00
N GLY A 42 29.07 7.33 -7.16
CA GLY A 42 28.43 6.84 -8.39
C GLY A 42 27.85 5.43 -8.22
N TYR A 43 28.53 4.57 -7.45
CA TYR A 43 28.04 3.23 -7.13
C TYR A 43 26.77 3.27 -6.27
N SER A 44 26.72 4.11 -5.23
CA SER A 44 25.53 4.21 -4.37
C SER A 44 24.31 4.77 -5.12
N ILE A 45 24.52 5.72 -6.06
CA ILE A 45 23.45 6.23 -6.93
C ILE A 45 22.94 5.11 -7.83
N PHE A 46 23.83 4.41 -8.54
CA PHE A 46 23.46 3.32 -9.43
C PHE A 46 22.67 2.22 -8.70
N MET A 47 23.19 1.76 -7.56
CA MET A 47 22.51 0.74 -6.74
C MET A 47 21.17 1.23 -6.20
N GLY A 48 21.10 2.50 -5.77
CA GLY A 48 19.85 3.11 -5.31
C GLY A 48 18.79 3.16 -6.40
N LEU A 49 19.15 3.55 -7.63
CA LEU A 49 18.24 3.58 -8.77
C LEU A 49 17.81 2.18 -9.20
N LEU A 50 18.75 1.22 -9.22
CA LEU A 50 18.43 -0.19 -9.51
C LEU A 50 17.42 -0.75 -8.50
N MET A 51 17.66 -0.50 -7.22
CA MET A 51 16.74 -0.92 -6.16
C MET A 51 15.38 -0.19 -6.27
N ALA A 52 15.38 1.09 -6.66
CA ALA A 52 14.14 1.83 -6.90
C ALA A 52 13.30 1.17 -8.00
N VAL A 53 13.90 0.71 -9.11
CA VAL A 53 13.19 -0.04 -10.17
C VAL A 53 12.63 -1.35 -9.60
N ILE A 54 13.48 -2.18 -9.00
CA ILE A 54 13.10 -3.51 -8.51
C ILE A 54 11.95 -3.42 -7.50
N PHE A 55 12.10 -2.57 -6.48
CA PHE A 55 11.10 -2.48 -5.40
C PHE A 55 9.85 -1.71 -5.79
N SER A 56 9.94 -0.72 -6.68
CA SER A 56 8.74 -0.07 -7.21
C SER A 56 7.91 -1.03 -8.05
N ALA A 57 8.54 -1.90 -8.84
CA ALA A 57 7.84 -2.93 -9.59
C ALA A 57 7.16 -3.96 -8.66
N ALA A 58 7.88 -4.45 -7.65
CA ALA A 58 7.33 -5.37 -6.66
C ALA A 58 6.16 -4.77 -5.86
N ALA A 59 6.29 -3.50 -5.47
CA ALA A 59 5.23 -2.80 -4.74
C ALA A 59 4.00 -2.54 -5.61
N ALA A 60 4.17 -2.23 -6.89
CA ALA A 60 3.07 -2.08 -7.83
C ALA A 60 2.30 -3.40 -7.98
N TYR A 61 3.00 -4.51 -8.17
CA TYR A 61 2.36 -5.83 -8.27
C TYR A 61 1.60 -6.21 -6.99
N SER A 62 2.23 -6.09 -5.81
CA SER A 62 1.59 -6.45 -4.54
C SER A 62 0.38 -5.55 -4.23
N GLY A 63 0.49 -4.25 -4.48
CA GLY A 63 -0.62 -3.30 -4.32
C GLY A 63 -1.81 -3.61 -5.21
N LEU A 64 -1.57 -4.03 -6.45
CA LEU A 64 -2.62 -4.43 -7.38
C LEU A 64 -3.20 -5.81 -7.06
N LYS A 65 -2.40 -6.74 -6.58
CA LYS A 65 -2.87 -8.09 -6.26
C LYS A 65 -3.70 -8.13 -4.97
N ILE A 66 -3.24 -7.50 -3.89
CA ILE A 66 -3.86 -7.62 -2.56
C ILE A 66 -4.45 -6.32 -2.01
N GLY A 67 -4.28 -5.20 -2.71
CA GLY A 67 -4.78 -3.88 -2.27
C GLY A 67 -4.04 -3.29 -1.07
N GLN A 68 -2.88 -3.84 -0.73
CA GLN A 68 -2.03 -3.37 0.36
C GLN A 68 -0.58 -3.29 -0.11
N VAL A 69 0.12 -2.27 0.31
CA VAL A 69 1.55 -2.13 0.09
C VAL A 69 2.23 -2.04 1.45
N PHE A 70 3.25 -2.84 1.65
CA PHE A 70 4.01 -2.86 2.89
C PHE A 70 5.09 -1.79 2.84
N GLU A 71 4.98 -0.77 3.64
CA GLU A 71 5.97 0.31 3.74
C GLU A 71 7.14 -0.06 4.65
N ALA A 72 6.87 -0.89 5.68
CA ALA A 72 7.81 -1.20 6.76
C ALA A 72 9.08 -1.97 6.37
N ALA A 73 9.04 -2.77 5.32
CA ALA A 73 10.18 -3.63 4.98
C ALA A 73 11.08 -3.05 3.90
N ILE A 74 10.61 -2.03 3.14
CA ILE A 74 11.30 -1.54 1.95
C ILE A 74 10.99 -0.05 1.75
N PRO A 75 11.83 0.87 2.25
CA PRO A 75 11.60 2.32 2.17
C PRO A 75 11.49 2.90 0.75
N ILE A 76 11.77 2.12 -0.27
CA ILE A 76 11.99 2.60 -1.65
C ILE A 76 10.70 2.61 -2.49
N SER A 77 9.66 1.86 -2.10
CA SER A 77 8.48 1.60 -2.94
C SER A 77 7.31 2.58 -2.78
N ILE A 78 7.52 3.70 -2.14
CA ILE A 78 6.48 4.62 -1.67
C ILE A 78 5.66 5.25 -2.79
N ILE A 79 6.26 5.51 -3.95
CA ILE A 79 5.57 6.11 -5.10
C ILE A 79 4.55 5.13 -5.71
N ALA A 80 4.88 3.84 -5.69
CA ALA A 80 4.01 2.81 -6.22
C ALA A 80 2.62 2.82 -5.57
N VAL A 81 2.55 3.09 -4.26
CA VAL A 81 1.29 3.10 -3.50
C VAL A 81 0.28 4.09 -4.09
N GLY A 82 0.71 5.32 -4.35
CA GLY A 82 -0.18 6.38 -4.83
C GLY A 82 -0.77 6.08 -6.21
N ALA A 83 0.08 5.73 -7.17
CA ALA A 83 -0.35 5.43 -8.53
C ALA A 83 -1.22 4.16 -8.62
N VAL A 84 -0.82 3.10 -7.91
CA VAL A 84 -1.49 1.80 -7.92
C VAL A 84 -2.90 1.86 -7.33
N PHE A 85 -3.17 2.78 -6.41
CA PHE A 85 -4.47 2.88 -5.77
C PHE A 85 -5.52 3.61 -6.63
N THR A 86 -5.11 4.46 -7.55
CA THR A 86 -6.02 5.32 -8.31
C THR A 86 -6.01 5.04 -9.80
N ILE A 87 -4.84 4.98 -10.42
CA ILE A 87 -4.70 4.95 -11.86
C ILE A 87 -5.33 3.72 -12.54
N PRO A 88 -5.21 2.49 -11.99
CA PRO A 88 -5.88 1.33 -12.59
C PRO A 88 -7.41 1.45 -12.59
N GLY A 89 -7.98 2.37 -11.78
CA GLY A 89 -9.38 2.75 -11.85
C GLY A 89 -9.80 3.31 -13.21
N LEU A 90 -8.88 3.94 -13.95
CA LEU A 90 -9.13 4.38 -15.32
C LEU A 90 -9.40 3.22 -16.27
N TYR A 91 -8.60 2.14 -16.20
CA TYR A 91 -8.81 0.93 -16.99
C TYR A 91 -10.12 0.22 -16.63
N ILE A 92 -10.50 0.27 -15.34
CA ILE A 92 -11.77 -0.30 -14.87
C ILE A 92 -12.96 0.49 -15.44
N LEU A 93 -12.88 1.82 -15.44
CA LEU A 93 -13.92 2.67 -16.01
C LEU A 93 -13.96 2.61 -17.54
N GLN A 94 -12.81 2.43 -18.19
CA GLN A 94 -12.72 2.28 -19.65
C GLN A 94 -13.60 1.13 -20.17
N ALA A 95 -13.76 0.06 -19.42
CA ALA A 95 -14.63 -1.05 -19.78
C ALA A 95 -16.11 -0.66 -19.91
N LYS A 96 -16.55 0.40 -19.21
CA LYS A 96 -17.93 0.94 -19.25
C LYS A 96 -18.02 2.20 -20.10
N TYR A 97 -16.97 2.97 -20.19
CA TYR A 97 -16.87 4.25 -20.88
C TYR A 97 -15.71 4.19 -21.89
N PRO A 98 -15.94 3.68 -23.10
CA PRO A 98 -14.88 3.48 -24.11
C PRO A 98 -14.16 4.77 -24.55
N GLU A 99 -14.76 5.94 -24.24
CA GLU A 99 -14.16 7.25 -24.51
C GLU A 99 -12.93 7.51 -23.63
N ILE A 100 -12.80 6.81 -22.50
CA ILE A 100 -11.65 6.92 -21.61
C ILE A 100 -10.46 6.26 -22.29
N GLN A 101 -9.44 7.06 -22.57
CA GLN A 101 -8.15 6.57 -23.04
C GLN A 101 -7.13 6.74 -21.92
N VAL A 102 -6.44 5.65 -21.59
CA VAL A 102 -5.39 5.65 -20.58
C VAL A 102 -4.04 5.72 -21.26
N ASP A 103 -3.30 6.79 -20.99
CA ASP A 103 -1.98 7.03 -21.57
C ASP A 103 -0.89 6.84 -20.51
N PHE A 104 0.23 6.21 -20.89
CA PHE A 104 1.41 6.06 -20.03
C PHE A 104 1.87 7.40 -19.44
N TRP A 105 1.83 8.49 -20.22
CA TRP A 105 2.26 9.80 -19.77
C TRP A 105 1.36 10.39 -18.68
N GLN A 106 0.06 10.08 -18.69
CA GLN A 106 -0.85 10.47 -17.62
C GLN A 106 -0.48 9.79 -16.30
N ILE A 107 -0.14 8.50 -16.36
CA ILE A 107 0.30 7.71 -15.20
C ILE A 107 1.64 8.25 -14.67
N PHE A 108 2.59 8.45 -15.57
CA PHE A 108 3.93 8.92 -15.23
C PHE A 108 3.89 10.31 -14.58
N PHE A 109 3.25 11.29 -15.23
CA PHE A 109 3.22 12.66 -14.72
C PHE A 109 2.39 12.81 -13.45
N SER A 110 1.28 12.10 -13.30
CA SER A 110 0.51 12.12 -12.05
C SER A 110 1.34 11.62 -10.87
N SER A 111 2.08 10.52 -11.06
CA SER A 111 2.96 9.94 -10.05
C SER A 111 4.18 10.82 -9.76
N LEU A 112 4.80 11.35 -10.80
CA LEU A 112 5.99 12.21 -10.68
C LEU A 112 5.68 13.51 -9.95
N LEU A 113 4.65 14.22 -10.41
CA LEU A 113 4.27 15.52 -9.86
C LEU A 113 3.73 15.38 -8.43
N GLY A 114 2.94 14.33 -8.17
CA GLY A 114 2.52 13.99 -6.81
C GLY A 114 3.71 13.72 -5.90
N GLY A 115 4.67 12.91 -6.35
CA GLY A 115 5.88 12.62 -5.59
C GLY A 115 6.71 13.87 -5.27
N PHE A 116 6.86 14.78 -6.24
CA PHE A 116 7.55 16.06 -6.03
C PHE A 116 6.82 16.94 -5.02
N LEU A 117 5.49 17.05 -5.11
CA LEU A 117 4.70 17.80 -4.13
C LEU A 117 4.87 17.22 -2.72
N GLY A 118 4.85 15.89 -2.58
CA GLY A 118 5.03 15.23 -1.28
C GLY A 118 6.39 15.53 -0.64
N ILE A 119 7.48 15.52 -1.42
CA ILE A 119 8.82 15.90 -0.95
C ILE A 119 8.83 17.37 -0.54
N LEU A 120 8.38 18.27 -1.42
CA LEU A 120 8.47 19.72 -1.24
C LEU A 120 7.60 20.22 -0.09
N PHE A 121 6.42 19.63 0.13
CA PHE A 121 5.57 19.96 1.27
C PHE A 121 6.11 19.42 2.59
N LEU A 122 6.90 18.34 2.59
CA LEU A 122 7.45 17.77 3.82
C LEU A 122 8.72 18.48 4.33
N ILE A 123 9.61 18.91 3.43
CA ILE A 123 10.91 19.51 3.79
C ILE A 123 10.77 20.59 4.87
N PRO A 124 9.82 21.57 4.79
CA PRO A 124 9.65 22.59 5.82
C PRO A 124 9.34 22.05 7.22
N PHE A 125 8.76 20.84 7.30
CA PHE A 125 8.37 20.21 8.56
C PHE A 125 9.39 19.19 9.07
N ARG A 126 10.46 18.89 8.29
CA ARG A 126 11.48 17.92 8.69
C ARG A 126 12.01 18.15 10.09
N LYS A 127 12.46 19.38 10.36
CA LYS A 127 13.05 19.73 11.67
C LYS A 127 12.09 19.41 12.80
N TYR A 128 10.82 19.74 12.63
CA TYR A 128 9.80 19.47 13.65
C TYR A 128 9.63 17.98 13.90
N PHE A 129 9.33 17.17 12.87
CA PHE A 129 9.05 15.75 13.06
C PHE A 129 10.29 14.96 13.48
N VAL A 130 11.44 15.25 12.90
CA VAL A 130 12.64 14.42 13.02
C VAL A 130 13.50 14.82 14.25
N LYS A 131 13.68 16.14 14.49
CA LYS A 131 14.56 16.67 15.54
C LYS A 131 13.79 17.17 16.76
N ASP A 132 12.84 18.11 16.59
CA ASP A 132 12.16 18.77 17.71
C ASP A 132 11.26 17.81 18.50
N MET A 133 10.73 16.76 17.83
CA MET A 133 9.89 15.70 18.42
C MET A 133 10.69 14.41 18.72
N HIS A 134 12.01 14.52 18.87
CA HIS A 134 12.86 13.39 19.23
C HIS A 134 12.43 12.75 20.56
N GLY A 135 12.31 11.41 20.59
CA GLY A 135 11.84 10.66 21.76
C GLY A 135 10.32 10.73 22.01
N LYS A 136 9.61 11.74 21.47
CA LYS A 136 8.14 11.86 21.59
C LYS A 136 7.38 11.09 20.52
N LEU A 137 7.96 10.98 19.33
CA LEU A 137 7.41 10.21 18.22
C LEU A 137 8.21 8.91 18.09
N PRO A 138 7.55 7.73 18.19
CA PRO A 138 8.24 6.45 18.27
C PRO A 138 8.88 5.99 16.96
N PHE A 139 8.38 6.43 15.79
CA PHE A 139 8.86 6.03 14.48
C PHE A 139 9.14 4.52 14.34
N PRO A 140 8.15 3.64 14.53
CA PRO A 140 8.39 2.20 14.66
C PRO A 140 9.04 1.59 13.41
N GLU A 141 8.68 2.06 12.21
CA GLU A 141 9.28 1.60 10.95
C GLU A 141 10.72 2.08 10.77
N ALA A 142 10.99 3.36 11.05
CA ALA A 142 12.34 3.90 11.00
C ALA A 142 13.26 3.18 12.00
N THR A 143 12.74 2.86 13.18
CA THR A 143 13.47 2.09 14.21
C THR A 143 13.85 0.72 13.67
N ALA A 144 12.89 -0.06 13.20
CA ALA A 144 13.13 -1.40 12.68
C ALA A 144 14.11 -1.39 11.48
N THR A 145 13.94 -0.44 10.56
CA THR A 145 14.83 -0.31 9.40
C THR A 145 16.24 0.10 9.82
N THR A 146 16.39 1.03 10.77
CA THR A 146 17.72 1.46 11.24
C THR A 146 18.43 0.30 11.95
N GLU A 147 17.75 -0.46 12.79
CA GLU A 147 18.31 -1.64 13.44
C GLU A 147 18.79 -2.68 12.42
N ILE A 148 18.02 -2.92 11.34
CA ILE A 148 18.42 -3.80 10.24
C ILE A 148 19.68 -3.25 9.55
N LEU A 149 19.75 -1.97 9.25
CA LEU A 149 20.91 -1.34 8.62
C LEU A 149 22.16 -1.44 9.50
N MET A 150 22.02 -1.19 10.80
CA MET A 150 23.13 -1.27 11.77
C MET A 150 23.64 -2.70 11.92
N THR A 151 22.73 -3.68 11.91
CA THR A 151 23.11 -5.09 11.98
C THR A 151 23.57 -5.63 10.63
N GLY A 152 23.10 -5.09 9.52
CA GLY A 152 23.43 -5.50 8.16
C GLY A 152 24.91 -5.34 7.81
N GLU A 153 25.62 -4.46 8.44
CA GLU A 153 27.07 -4.32 8.28
C GLU A 153 27.86 -5.56 8.78
N LYS A 154 27.26 -6.35 9.68
CA LYS A 154 27.74 -7.69 10.10
C LYS A 154 27.05 -8.88 9.41
N GLY A 155 26.00 -8.62 8.63
CA GLY A 155 24.91 -9.57 8.44
C GLY A 155 24.89 -10.35 7.15
N GLY A 156 25.94 -11.04 6.77
CA GLY A 156 25.88 -12.04 5.68
C GLY A 156 24.75 -13.06 5.83
N ASN A 157 24.40 -13.46 7.05
CA ASN A 157 23.35 -14.46 7.32
C ASN A 157 21.93 -13.89 7.16
N LYS A 158 21.65 -12.63 7.56
CA LYS A 158 20.32 -12.02 7.44
C LYS A 158 19.97 -11.71 5.99
N ALA A 159 20.91 -11.17 5.23
CA ALA A 159 20.73 -10.93 3.80
C ALA A 159 20.54 -12.25 3.04
N LYS A 160 21.32 -13.29 3.36
CA LYS A 160 21.16 -14.62 2.80
C LYS A 160 19.76 -15.19 3.08
N LEU A 161 19.27 -15.06 4.32
CA LEU A 161 17.94 -15.51 4.71
C LEU A 161 16.85 -14.78 3.90
N LEU A 162 16.94 -13.45 3.78
CA LEU A 162 16.00 -12.66 3.01
C LEU A 162 15.95 -13.10 1.54
N ILE A 163 17.12 -13.26 0.91
CA ILE A 163 17.23 -13.70 -0.49
C ILE A 163 16.70 -15.12 -0.67
N THR A 164 17.12 -16.07 0.19
CA THR A 164 16.65 -17.47 0.08
C THR A 164 15.15 -17.58 0.31
N SER A 165 14.61 -16.85 1.29
CA SER A 165 13.16 -16.80 1.51
C SER A 165 12.45 -16.14 0.33
N GLY A 166 13.02 -15.08 -0.26
CA GLY A 166 12.48 -14.43 -1.46
C GLY A 166 12.41 -15.39 -2.66
N LEU A 167 13.46 -16.17 -2.88
CA LEU A 167 13.46 -17.18 -3.93
C LEU A 167 12.40 -18.27 -3.68
N ILE A 168 12.29 -18.77 -2.45
CA ILE A 168 11.31 -19.82 -2.13
C ILE A 168 9.88 -19.30 -2.26
N GLY A 169 9.54 -18.15 -1.65
CA GLY A 169 8.21 -17.57 -1.74
C GLY A 169 7.87 -17.15 -3.17
N GLY A 170 8.84 -16.57 -3.90
CA GLY A 170 8.66 -16.17 -5.29
C GLY A 170 8.43 -17.37 -6.21
N LEU A 171 9.25 -18.39 -6.12
CA LEU A 171 9.05 -19.64 -6.90
C LEU A 171 7.74 -20.32 -6.54
N PHE A 172 7.36 -20.33 -5.26
CA PHE A 172 6.09 -20.92 -4.82
C PHE A 172 4.90 -20.23 -5.51
N ASP A 173 4.82 -18.90 -5.46
CA ASP A 173 3.72 -18.17 -6.11
C ASP A 173 3.81 -18.27 -7.64
N PHE A 174 5.01 -18.33 -8.21
CA PHE A 174 5.23 -18.51 -9.64
C PHE A 174 4.78 -19.90 -10.15
N CYS A 175 4.92 -20.93 -9.32
CA CYS A 175 4.48 -22.29 -9.64
C CYS A 175 2.98 -22.37 -9.94
N PHE A 176 2.12 -21.68 -9.19
CA PHE A 176 0.69 -21.69 -9.50
C PHE A 176 0.30 -20.61 -10.51
N SER A 177 0.92 -19.42 -10.46
CA SER A 177 0.50 -18.31 -11.31
C SER A 177 0.95 -18.44 -12.76
N SER A 178 2.14 -18.99 -13.01
CA SER A 178 2.73 -19.11 -14.35
C SER A 178 2.81 -20.55 -14.84
N PHE A 179 3.32 -21.48 -14.03
CA PHE A 179 3.44 -22.89 -14.40
C PHE A 179 2.15 -23.69 -14.23
N ARG A 180 1.16 -23.19 -13.48
CA ARG A 180 -0.11 -23.83 -13.18
C ARG A 180 0.04 -25.26 -12.61
N LEU A 181 1.04 -25.46 -11.75
CA LEU A 181 1.28 -26.76 -11.12
C LEU A 181 0.21 -27.15 -10.09
N TRP A 182 -0.50 -26.18 -9.54
CA TRP A 182 -1.67 -26.36 -8.67
C TRP A 182 -2.59 -25.13 -8.74
N SER A 183 -3.80 -25.26 -8.20
CA SER A 183 -4.77 -24.15 -8.17
C SER A 183 -4.34 -23.03 -7.23
N GLU A 184 -4.54 -21.77 -7.62
CA GLU A 184 -4.31 -20.60 -6.74
C GLU A 184 -5.33 -20.54 -5.60
N VAL A 185 -6.56 -21.04 -5.83
CA VAL A 185 -7.68 -20.90 -4.89
C VAL A 185 -8.31 -22.24 -4.60
N ILE A 186 -8.43 -22.57 -3.32
CA ILE A 186 -9.19 -23.71 -2.83
C ILE A 186 -10.61 -23.23 -2.53
N THR A 187 -11.62 -23.95 -3.03
CA THR A 187 -13.03 -23.61 -2.82
C THR A 187 -13.83 -24.76 -2.21
N THR A 188 -14.79 -24.44 -1.36
CA THR A 188 -15.71 -25.44 -0.82
C THR A 188 -16.60 -26.10 -1.88
N LYS A 189 -16.69 -25.54 -3.07
CA LYS A 189 -17.46 -26.13 -4.20
C LYS A 189 -16.98 -27.53 -4.62
N ILE A 190 -15.73 -27.90 -4.31
CA ILE A 190 -15.22 -29.26 -4.61
C ILE A 190 -15.83 -30.35 -3.73
N ILE A 191 -16.46 -29.99 -2.62
CA ILE A 191 -17.13 -30.92 -1.71
C ILE A 191 -18.64 -30.90 -2.04
N PRO A 192 -19.32 -32.05 -2.20
CA PRO A 192 -20.75 -32.07 -2.58
C PRO A 192 -21.66 -31.22 -1.67
N ALA A 193 -21.44 -31.25 -0.37
CA ALA A 193 -22.18 -30.41 0.57
C ALA A 193 -21.90 -28.90 0.34
N GLY A 194 -20.67 -28.53 0.04
CA GLY A 194 -20.28 -27.15 -0.27
C GLY A 194 -20.85 -26.68 -1.61
N ALA A 195 -20.91 -27.53 -2.63
CA ALA A 195 -21.55 -27.24 -3.89
C ALA A 195 -23.06 -26.97 -3.69
N MET A 196 -23.75 -27.81 -2.92
CA MET A 196 -25.17 -27.62 -2.57
C MET A 196 -25.39 -26.29 -1.81
N MET A 197 -24.51 -25.92 -0.87
CA MET A 197 -24.59 -24.64 -0.17
C MET A 197 -24.36 -23.45 -1.12
N ALA A 198 -23.44 -23.58 -2.07
CA ALA A 198 -23.16 -22.56 -3.07
C ALA A 198 -24.36 -22.36 -4.03
N ASP A 199 -25.01 -23.42 -4.45
CA ASP A 199 -26.13 -23.36 -5.39
C ASP A 199 -27.39 -22.82 -4.72
N ARG A 200 -27.76 -23.37 -3.55
CA ARG A 200 -28.99 -23.05 -2.86
C ARG A 200 -28.93 -21.74 -2.09
N PHE A 201 -27.90 -21.54 -1.27
CA PHE A 201 -27.77 -20.39 -0.37
C PHE A 201 -26.76 -19.35 -0.85
N LYS A 202 -26.11 -19.58 -2.00
CA LYS A 202 -25.03 -18.72 -2.52
C LYS A 202 -23.86 -18.56 -1.53
N MET A 203 -23.69 -19.50 -0.60
CA MET A 203 -22.60 -19.51 0.37
C MET A 203 -21.38 -20.22 -0.21
N VAL A 204 -20.31 -19.48 -0.40
CA VAL A 204 -19.03 -20.01 -0.93
C VAL A 204 -17.90 -19.55 -0.03
N PHE A 205 -17.08 -20.50 0.45
CA PHE A 205 -15.83 -20.20 1.12
C PHE A 205 -14.67 -20.48 0.16
N LYS A 206 -13.75 -19.53 0.07
CA LYS A 206 -12.56 -19.59 -0.78
C LYS A 206 -11.31 -19.27 0.02
N PHE A 207 -10.21 -19.94 -0.32
CA PHE A 207 -8.91 -19.78 0.33
C PHE A 207 -7.80 -19.73 -0.71
N ASN A 208 -6.99 -18.67 -0.72
CA ASN A 208 -5.85 -18.52 -1.62
C ASN A 208 -4.59 -19.10 -0.99
N VAL A 209 -3.76 -19.80 -1.77
CA VAL A 209 -2.55 -20.46 -1.27
C VAL A 209 -1.27 -19.63 -1.42
N SER A 210 -1.36 -18.34 -1.68
CA SER A 210 -0.21 -17.47 -1.94
C SER A 210 0.70 -17.26 -0.72
N ALA A 211 2.01 -17.40 -0.94
CA ALA A 211 3.05 -17.05 0.02
C ALA A 211 3.03 -15.56 0.38
N LEU A 212 2.71 -14.70 -0.60
CA LEU A 212 2.58 -13.25 -0.41
C LEU A 212 1.49 -12.93 0.62
N ILE A 213 0.27 -13.47 0.43
CA ILE A 213 -0.88 -13.15 1.30
C ILE A 213 -0.69 -13.73 2.71
N PHE A 214 -0.22 -14.96 2.78
CA PHE A 214 0.13 -15.61 4.06
C PHE A 214 1.12 -14.76 4.86
N SER A 215 2.21 -14.32 4.23
CA SER A 215 3.26 -13.52 4.86
C SER A 215 2.76 -12.15 5.29
N PHE A 216 1.88 -11.54 4.49
CA PHE A 216 1.21 -10.31 4.88
C PHE A 216 0.40 -10.49 6.17
N GLY A 217 -0.34 -11.60 6.29
CA GLY A 217 -1.05 -11.96 7.52
C GLY A 217 -0.14 -12.09 8.74
N TYR A 218 1.09 -12.65 8.56
CA TYR A 218 2.07 -12.71 9.64
C TYR A 218 2.52 -11.33 10.12
N LEU A 219 2.81 -10.41 9.19
CA LEU A 219 3.30 -9.07 9.50
C LEU A 219 2.22 -8.18 10.14
N VAL A 220 0.99 -8.27 9.65
CA VAL A 220 -0.16 -7.51 10.19
C VAL A 220 -0.56 -7.99 11.59
N GLY A 221 -0.32 -9.26 11.88
CA GLY A 221 -0.62 -9.87 13.17
C GLY A 221 -2.08 -10.31 13.33
N LEU A 222 -2.33 -11.15 14.35
CA LEU A 222 -3.61 -11.84 14.52
C LEU A 222 -4.80 -10.89 14.69
N ARG A 223 -4.65 -9.81 15.46
CA ARG A 223 -5.76 -8.90 15.75
C ARG A 223 -6.34 -8.28 14.49
N TYR A 224 -5.48 -7.73 13.62
CA TYR A 224 -5.94 -7.10 12.37
C TYR A 224 -6.38 -8.14 11.34
N ALA A 225 -5.68 -9.28 11.24
CA ALA A 225 -6.07 -10.37 10.36
C ALA A 225 -7.49 -10.88 10.67
N VAL A 226 -7.82 -11.06 11.95
CA VAL A 226 -9.17 -11.46 12.38
C VAL A 226 -10.21 -10.38 12.02
N ILE A 227 -9.92 -9.10 12.24
CA ILE A 227 -10.87 -8.01 11.91
C ILE A 227 -11.17 -8.02 10.41
N ILE A 228 -10.15 -8.14 9.55
CA ILE A 228 -10.33 -8.18 8.08
C ILE A 228 -11.14 -9.41 7.68
N VAL A 229 -10.78 -10.58 8.18
CA VAL A 229 -11.49 -11.84 7.85
C VAL A 229 -12.94 -11.81 8.32
N MET A 230 -13.22 -11.24 9.49
CA MET A 230 -14.60 -11.08 9.97
C MET A 230 -15.44 -10.20 9.04
N GLY A 231 -14.87 -9.13 8.47
CA GLY A 231 -15.52 -8.35 7.41
C GLY A 231 -15.86 -9.19 6.19
N SER A 232 -14.94 -10.05 5.75
CA SER A 232 -15.17 -10.97 4.62
C SER A 232 -16.24 -12.02 4.93
N LEU A 233 -16.20 -12.60 6.12
CA LEU A 233 -17.22 -13.58 6.54
C LEU A 233 -18.62 -12.94 6.60
N LEU A 234 -18.73 -11.71 7.12
CA LEU A 234 -19.99 -10.97 7.08
C LEU A 234 -20.48 -10.81 5.63
N SER A 235 -19.61 -10.41 4.71
CA SER A 235 -20.00 -10.21 3.31
C SER A 235 -20.41 -11.50 2.62
N TRP A 236 -19.60 -12.56 2.70
CA TRP A 236 -19.77 -13.77 1.92
C TRP A 236 -20.68 -14.83 2.55
N LEU A 237 -20.77 -14.88 3.87
CA LEU A 237 -21.60 -15.88 4.56
C LEU A 237 -22.90 -15.30 5.13
N VAL A 238 -23.05 -13.97 5.16
CA VAL A 238 -24.26 -13.33 5.66
C VAL A 238 -24.91 -12.47 4.59
N LEU A 239 -24.21 -11.43 4.08
CA LEU A 239 -24.82 -10.46 3.16
C LEU A 239 -25.15 -11.07 1.79
N VAL A 240 -24.26 -11.89 1.19
CA VAL A 240 -24.53 -12.54 -0.11
C VAL A 240 -25.74 -13.47 -0.02
N PRO A 241 -25.82 -14.41 0.96
CA PRO A 241 -27.03 -15.21 1.16
C PRO A 241 -28.27 -14.37 1.45
N MET A 242 -28.17 -13.33 2.26
CA MET A 242 -29.28 -12.45 2.61
C MET A 242 -29.88 -11.76 1.38
N VAL A 243 -29.06 -11.26 0.45
CA VAL A 243 -29.51 -10.67 -0.81
C VAL A 243 -30.28 -11.72 -1.64
N ASN A 244 -29.78 -12.96 -1.73
CA ASN A 244 -30.48 -14.05 -2.42
C ASN A 244 -31.84 -14.35 -1.78
N GLU A 245 -31.91 -14.46 -0.45
CA GLU A 245 -33.15 -14.75 0.27
C GLU A 245 -34.18 -13.63 0.17
N ILE A 246 -33.76 -12.36 0.14
CA ILE A 246 -34.65 -11.22 -0.13
C ILE A 246 -35.27 -11.37 -1.52
N GLY A 247 -34.52 -11.83 -2.52
CA GLY A 247 -35.02 -12.13 -3.86
C GLY A 247 -36.03 -13.30 -3.87
N VAL A 248 -35.77 -14.35 -3.09
CA VAL A 248 -36.69 -15.48 -2.92
C VAL A 248 -38.01 -15.02 -2.29
N LEU A 249 -37.95 -14.23 -1.21
CA LEU A 249 -39.13 -13.67 -0.54
C LEU A 249 -39.91 -12.73 -1.47
N GLY A 250 -39.23 -11.86 -2.20
CA GLY A 250 -39.85 -10.95 -3.17
C GLY A 250 -40.57 -11.70 -4.28
N ALA A 251 -39.98 -12.77 -4.81
CA ALA A 251 -40.59 -13.63 -5.81
C ALA A 251 -41.83 -14.39 -5.24
N ALA A 252 -41.74 -14.89 -4.02
CA ALA A 252 -42.83 -15.58 -3.35
C ALA A 252 -44.04 -14.68 -3.11
N VAL A 253 -43.84 -13.42 -2.75
CA VAL A 253 -44.91 -12.44 -2.50
C VAL A 253 -45.45 -11.86 -3.83
N GLY A 254 -44.59 -11.62 -4.83
CA GLY A 254 -44.94 -10.99 -6.10
C GLY A 254 -45.36 -11.96 -7.21
N GLY A 255 -45.31 -13.29 -6.98
CA GLY A 255 -45.63 -14.32 -7.98
C GLY A 255 -44.64 -14.41 -9.17
N GLY A 256 -43.43 -13.86 -8.99
CA GLY A 256 -42.37 -13.82 -9.99
C GLY A 256 -41.25 -14.84 -9.76
N ILE A 257 -40.22 -14.76 -10.59
CA ILE A 257 -38.98 -15.56 -10.46
C ILE A 257 -37.98 -14.78 -9.63
N ASN A 258 -37.23 -15.45 -8.74
CA ASN A 258 -36.15 -14.81 -8.00
C ASN A 258 -35.09 -14.23 -8.99
N PRO A 259 -34.90 -12.92 -9.02
CA PRO A 259 -33.97 -12.28 -9.95
C PRO A 259 -32.51 -12.68 -9.71
N PHE A 260 -32.18 -13.20 -8.53
CA PHE A 260 -30.82 -13.61 -8.15
C PHE A 260 -30.55 -15.09 -8.38
N GLN A 261 -31.56 -15.89 -8.78
CA GLN A 261 -31.42 -17.34 -8.94
C GLN A 261 -30.35 -17.70 -9.98
N ALA A 262 -30.33 -16.97 -11.09
CA ALA A 262 -29.34 -17.14 -12.16
C ALA A 262 -27.96 -16.55 -11.86
N MET A 263 -27.85 -15.73 -10.81
CA MET A 263 -26.58 -15.09 -10.45
C MET A 263 -25.71 -16.03 -9.61
N SER A 264 -24.41 -16.02 -9.89
CA SER A 264 -23.44 -16.66 -9.00
C SER A 264 -23.24 -15.83 -7.71
N ALA A 265 -22.70 -16.45 -6.67
CA ALA A 265 -22.34 -15.75 -5.42
C ALA A 265 -21.39 -14.58 -5.69
N GLU A 266 -20.48 -14.75 -6.65
CA GLU A 266 -19.51 -13.74 -7.07
C GLU A 266 -20.19 -12.52 -7.71
N LEU A 267 -21.23 -12.73 -8.55
CA LEU A 267 -22.01 -11.65 -9.16
C LEU A 267 -22.86 -10.91 -8.14
N ILE A 268 -23.50 -11.62 -7.20
CA ILE A 268 -24.24 -11.00 -6.09
C ILE A 268 -23.29 -10.17 -5.23
N PHE A 269 -22.12 -10.72 -4.90
CA PHE A 269 -21.09 -9.97 -4.17
C PHE A 269 -20.68 -8.70 -4.91
N ALA A 270 -20.35 -8.79 -6.20
CA ALA A 270 -19.86 -7.67 -6.99
C ALA A 270 -20.90 -6.55 -7.13
N ASN A 271 -22.17 -6.89 -7.36
CA ASN A 271 -23.20 -5.91 -7.68
C ASN A 271 -23.92 -5.32 -6.46
N TYR A 272 -24.04 -6.08 -5.36
CA TYR A 272 -24.85 -5.68 -4.21
C TYR A 272 -24.07 -5.56 -2.92
N VAL A 273 -23.16 -6.48 -2.60
CA VAL A 273 -22.46 -6.50 -1.32
C VAL A 273 -21.19 -5.65 -1.35
N ARG A 274 -20.47 -5.67 -2.46
CA ARG A 274 -19.27 -4.86 -2.65
C ARG A 274 -19.53 -3.35 -2.52
N PRO A 275 -20.62 -2.77 -3.06
CA PRO A 275 -21.01 -1.38 -2.79
C PRO A 275 -21.22 -1.07 -1.30
N ILE A 276 -21.76 -2.01 -0.51
CA ILE A 276 -21.84 -1.85 0.95
C ILE A 276 -20.43 -1.71 1.56
N GLY A 277 -19.50 -2.58 1.15
CA GLY A 277 -18.10 -2.47 1.56
C GLY A 277 -17.46 -1.12 1.20
N ILE A 278 -17.76 -0.59 0.01
CA ILE A 278 -17.28 0.74 -0.45
C ILE A 278 -17.80 1.84 0.45
N GLY A 279 -19.11 1.84 0.76
CA GLY A 279 -19.71 2.80 1.69
C GLY A 279 -19.09 2.74 3.08
N ALA A 280 -18.77 1.53 3.55
CA ALA A 280 -18.07 1.34 4.82
C ALA A 280 -16.64 1.90 4.80
N ILE A 281 -15.88 1.72 3.72
CA ILE A 281 -14.53 2.28 3.57
C ILE A 281 -14.60 3.82 3.53
N ALA A 282 -15.54 4.39 2.78
CA ALA A 282 -15.71 5.85 2.68
C ALA A 282 -15.99 6.46 4.07
N MET A 283 -16.92 5.88 4.83
CA MET A 283 -17.24 6.34 6.18
C MET A 283 -16.07 6.12 7.15
N ALA A 284 -15.35 5.01 7.04
CA ALA A 284 -14.13 4.77 7.82
C ALA A 284 -13.04 5.81 7.55
N GLY A 285 -12.91 6.26 6.30
CA GLY A 285 -12.04 7.38 5.92
C GLY A 285 -12.45 8.69 6.60
N ILE A 286 -13.73 9.02 6.59
CA ILE A 286 -14.29 10.21 7.28
C ILE A 286 -14.00 10.15 8.79
N ILE A 287 -14.29 9.01 9.43
CA ILE A 287 -14.00 8.79 10.85
C ILE A 287 -12.49 8.97 11.13
N GLY A 288 -11.63 8.47 10.25
CA GLY A 288 -10.17 8.61 10.36
C GLY A 288 -9.74 10.07 10.37
N ILE A 289 -10.29 10.89 9.47
CA ILE A 289 -9.99 12.33 9.40
C ILE A 289 -10.51 13.07 10.63
N ILE A 290 -11.73 12.79 11.08
CA ILE A 290 -12.28 13.39 12.31
C ILE A 290 -11.38 13.09 13.49
N LYS A 291 -10.92 11.85 13.65
CA LYS A 291 -9.96 11.47 14.70
C LYS A 291 -8.60 12.16 14.56
N SER A 292 -8.18 12.49 13.36
CA SER A 292 -6.91 13.18 13.08
C SER A 292 -7.03 14.71 13.05
N SER A 293 -8.21 15.27 13.30
CA SER A 293 -8.47 16.73 13.20
C SER A 293 -7.60 17.58 14.12
N SER A 294 -7.28 17.09 15.32
CA SER A 294 -6.37 17.76 16.25
C SER A 294 -4.94 17.86 15.70
N VAL A 295 -4.51 16.83 14.97
CA VAL A 295 -3.20 16.78 14.31
C VAL A 295 -3.17 17.76 13.15
N ILE A 296 -4.24 17.81 12.35
CA ILE A 296 -4.40 18.79 11.25
C ILE A 296 -4.34 20.22 11.82
N GLY A 297 -5.06 20.49 12.91
CA GLY A 297 -5.03 21.78 13.59
C GLY A 297 -3.62 22.18 14.11
N THR A 298 -2.88 21.21 14.63
CA THR A 298 -1.49 21.43 15.09
C THR A 298 -0.55 21.68 13.92
N ALA A 299 -0.66 20.91 12.85
CA ALA A 299 0.12 21.09 11.62
C ALA A 299 -0.15 22.47 10.98
N PHE A 300 -1.42 22.89 10.93
CA PHE A 300 -1.79 24.22 10.43
C PHE A 300 -1.21 25.35 11.29
N LYS A 301 -1.29 25.24 12.62
CA LYS A 301 -0.67 26.20 13.54
C LYS A 301 0.85 26.27 13.37
N LEU A 302 1.52 25.16 13.10
CA LEU A 302 2.96 25.13 12.84
C LEU A 302 3.31 25.80 11.51
N ALA A 303 2.49 25.59 10.47
CA ALA A 303 2.67 26.20 9.16
C ALA A 303 2.48 27.73 9.21
N VAL A 304 1.47 28.21 9.94
CA VAL A 304 1.12 29.64 10.01
C VAL A 304 1.88 30.36 11.14
N GLY A 305 2.21 29.66 12.23
CA GLY A 305 2.74 30.27 13.45
C GLY A 305 4.24 30.52 13.49
N LYS A 306 5.04 29.86 12.67
CA LYS A 306 6.47 30.18 12.53
C LYS A 306 6.65 31.22 11.44
N LYS A 307 6.84 32.50 11.81
CA LYS A 307 7.56 33.44 10.94
C LYS A 307 8.86 32.75 10.55
N ILE A 308 9.05 32.48 9.27
CA ILE A 308 10.32 32.04 8.70
C ILE A 308 11.29 33.19 9.02
N LYS A 309 12.01 33.07 10.13
CA LYS A 309 13.15 33.97 10.39
C LYS A 309 14.17 33.61 9.32
N THR A 310 14.25 34.45 8.33
CA THR A 310 15.36 34.52 7.39
C THR A 310 16.53 35.14 8.18
N ASP A 311 17.13 34.36 9.08
CA ASP A 311 18.30 34.79 9.78
C ASP A 311 19.48 34.68 8.80
N GLY A 312 19.89 35.86 8.32
CA GLY A 312 21.05 36.07 7.47
C GLY A 312 22.39 36.01 8.26
N VAL A 313 22.56 35.00 9.08
CA VAL A 313 23.88 34.69 9.66
C VAL A 313 24.12 33.19 9.42
N GLN A 314 25.10 32.89 8.58
CA GLN A 314 25.68 31.55 8.47
C GLN A 314 26.48 31.30 9.76
N GLU A 315 25.82 30.91 10.84
CA GLU A 315 26.44 30.09 11.86
C GLU A 315 26.81 28.76 11.22
N ASP A 316 27.90 28.15 11.66
CA ASP A 316 28.44 26.86 11.20
C ASP A 316 27.42 25.75 11.49
N VAL A 317 26.39 25.64 10.60
CA VAL A 317 25.31 24.64 10.74
C VAL A 317 25.92 23.28 10.58
N LYS A 318 25.84 22.44 11.60
CA LYS A 318 26.31 21.06 11.57
C LYS A 318 25.78 20.34 10.31
N ARG A 319 26.61 19.49 9.72
CA ARG A 319 26.27 18.72 8.51
C ARG A 319 24.90 18.02 8.60
N THR A 320 24.59 17.47 9.77
CA THR A 320 23.35 16.72 10.08
C THR A 320 22.09 17.59 10.23
N ASP A 321 22.25 18.91 10.26
CA ASP A 321 21.15 19.88 10.35
C ASP A 321 20.97 20.72 9.08
N ARG A 322 21.78 20.45 8.05
CA ARG A 322 21.77 21.20 6.79
C ARG A 322 20.69 20.66 5.86
N ASP A 323 19.57 21.37 5.76
CA ASP A 323 18.51 21.14 4.77
C ASP A 323 18.81 21.87 3.44
N LEU A 324 18.02 21.55 2.39
CA LEU A 324 17.99 22.36 1.17
C LEU A 324 17.61 23.82 1.50
N LYS A 325 18.22 24.76 0.79
CA LYS A 325 17.89 26.18 0.95
C LYS A 325 16.38 26.38 0.71
N MET A 326 15.69 27.01 1.65
CA MET A 326 14.23 27.22 1.56
C MET A 326 13.84 28.00 0.31
N SER A 327 14.67 28.92 -0.15
CA SER A 327 14.45 29.64 -1.42
C SER A 327 14.41 28.69 -2.62
N PHE A 328 15.28 27.66 -2.64
CA PHE A 328 15.25 26.63 -3.68
C PHE A 328 14.00 25.76 -3.58
N VAL A 329 13.63 25.35 -2.35
CA VAL A 329 12.40 24.56 -2.12
C VAL A 329 11.17 25.30 -2.59
N MET A 330 11.03 26.60 -2.27
CA MET A 330 9.91 27.43 -2.69
C MET A 330 9.87 27.66 -4.20
N LEU A 331 11.03 27.89 -4.84
CA LEU A 331 11.12 28.00 -6.30
C LEU A 331 10.70 26.71 -6.97
N PHE A 332 11.21 25.58 -6.48
CA PHE A 332 10.94 24.26 -7.07
C PHE A 332 9.47 23.85 -6.84
N LEU A 333 8.89 24.20 -5.70
CA LEU A 333 7.45 24.04 -5.44
C LEU A 333 6.62 24.85 -6.46
N PHE A 334 6.96 26.11 -6.68
CA PHE A 334 6.28 26.96 -7.65
C PHE A 334 6.36 26.38 -9.08
N LEU A 335 7.55 25.94 -9.50
CA LEU A 335 7.73 25.27 -10.80
C LEU A 335 6.93 23.97 -10.90
N THR A 336 6.86 23.18 -9.82
CA THR A 336 6.07 21.95 -9.78
C THR A 336 4.59 22.24 -9.90
N LEU A 337 4.07 23.29 -9.23
CA LEU A 337 2.67 23.71 -9.37
C LEU A 337 2.34 24.20 -10.79
N ILE A 338 3.26 24.91 -11.44
CA ILE A 338 3.11 25.26 -12.86
C ILE A 338 3.08 24.00 -13.73
N ALA A 339 3.95 23.04 -13.46
CA ALA A 339 3.96 21.78 -14.20
C ALA A 339 2.67 20.97 -14.01
N VAL A 340 2.10 20.95 -12.78
CA VAL A 340 0.78 20.36 -12.50
C VAL A 340 -0.31 21.08 -13.32
N PHE A 341 -0.30 22.40 -13.36
CA PHE A 341 -1.26 23.18 -14.12
C PHE A 341 -1.21 22.87 -15.62
N ILE A 342 0.00 22.84 -16.18
CA ILE A 342 0.22 22.49 -17.59
C ILE A 342 -0.24 21.05 -17.87
N PHE A 343 0.09 20.11 -16.97
CA PHE A 343 -0.32 18.72 -17.07
C PHE A 343 -1.85 18.56 -17.06
N LEU A 344 -2.57 19.33 -16.23
CA LEU A 344 -4.03 19.30 -16.20
C LEU A 344 -4.62 19.79 -17.53
N ILE A 345 -4.07 20.84 -18.14
CA ILE A 345 -4.56 21.36 -19.42
C ILE A 345 -4.23 20.41 -20.59
N ILE A 346 -2.97 19.96 -20.68
CA ILE A 346 -2.49 19.18 -21.84
C ILE A 346 -2.77 17.69 -21.67
N GLY A 347 -2.46 17.14 -20.51
CA GLY A 347 -2.55 15.71 -20.23
C GLY A 347 -3.94 15.22 -19.87
N VAL A 348 -4.72 16.03 -19.13
CA VAL A 348 -6.10 15.71 -18.72
C VAL A 348 -7.14 16.36 -19.62
N LYS A 349 -6.72 17.37 -20.41
CA LYS A 349 -7.54 18.09 -21.39
C LYS A 349 -8.75 18.82 -20.76
N VAL A 350 -8.56 19.41 -19.59
CA VAL A 350 -9.57 20.26 -18.93
C VAL A 350 -9.40 21.74 -19.34
N THR A 351 -10.45 22.53 -19.18
CA THR A 351 -10.39 23.97 -19.44
C THR A 351 -9.47 24.66 -18.42
N TRP A 352 -8.94 25.83 -18.75
CA TRP A 352 -8.02 26.54 -17.87
C TRP A 352 -8.65 26.93 -16.52
N VAL A 353 -9.97 27.20 -16.47
CA VAL A 353 -10.71 27.50 -15.23
C VAL A 353 -10.80 26.25 -14.36
N GLN A 354 -11.16 25.11 -14.96
CA GLN A 354 -11.20 23.82 -14.26
C GLN A 354 -9.81 23.40 -13.77
N ALA A 355 -8.76 23.64 -14.59
CA ALA A 355 -7.37 23.39 -14.19
C ALA A 355 -6.94 24.24 -12.98
N MET A 356 -7.34 25.52 -12.90
CA MET A 356 -7.07 26.37 -11.75
C MET A 356 -7.75 25.87 -10.48
N VAL A 357 -9.02 25.48 -10.57
CA VAL A 357 -9.77 24.93 -9.43
C VAL A 357 -9.16 23.59 -8.99
N ALA A 358 -8.82 22.73 -9.94
CA ALA A 358 -8.15 21.46 -9.67
C ALA A 358 -6.77 21.66 -9.02
N LEU A 359 -5.96 22.60 -9.51
CA LEU A 359 -4.66 22.95 -8.95
C LEU A 359 -4.78 23.43 -7.50
N LEU A 360 -5.75 24.31 -7.23
CA LEU A 360 -6.01 24.81 -5.88
C LEU A 360 -6.41 23.66 -4.95
N THR A 361 -7.29 22.77 -5.42
CA THR A 361 -7.74 21.58 -4.69
C THR A 361 -6.56 20.64 -4.39
N ILE A 362 -5.74 20.31 -5.40
CA ILE A 362 -4.52 19.49 -5.23
C ILE A 362 -3.61 20.13 -4.18
N THR A 363 -3.34 21.42 -4.30
CA THR A 363 -2.38 22.12 -3.43
C THR A 363 -2.84 22.10 -1.98
N ILE A 364 -4.10 22.45 -1.71
CA ILE A 364 -4.66 22.50 -0.36
C ILE A 364 -4.71 21.10 0.25
N ILE A 365 -5.28 20.13 -0.47
CA ILE A 365 -5.47 18.77 0.05
C ILE A 365 -4.11 18.09 0.24
N SER A 366 -3.19 18.18 -0.74
CA SER A 366 -1.86 17.59 -0.61
C SER A 366 -1.09 18.19 0.57
N PHE A 367 -1.10 19.51 0.74
CA PHE A 367 -0.41 20.17 1.85
C PHE A 367 -0.95 19.70 3.22
N LEU A 368 -2.26 19.69 3.40
CA LEU A 368 -2.88 19.28 4.66
C LEU A 368 -2.62 17.79 4.94
N PHE A 369 -2.81 16.96 3.94
CA PHE A 369 -2.74 15.52 4.12
C PHE A 369 -1.31 14.99 4.20
N THR A 370 -0.32 15.62 3.56
CA THR A 370 1.09 15.24 3.72
C THR A 370 1.56 15.38 5.16
N THR A 371 1.13 16.43 5.86
CA THR A 371 1.46 16.62 7.29
C THR A 371 0.76 15.58 8.18
N VAL A 372 -0.49 15.22 7.86
CA VAL A 372 -1.22 14.16 8.58
C VAL A 372 -0.59 12.79 8.34
N ALA A 373 -0.21 12.48 7.11
CA ALA A 373 0.46 11.22 6.75
C ALA A 373 1.81 11.09 7.48
N ALA A 374 2.63 12.15 7.47
CA ALA A 374 3.90 12.17 8.17
C ALA A 374 3.74 11.93 9.68
N ASN A 375 2.74 12.56 10.30
CA ASN A 375 2.47 12.36 11.73
C ASN A 375 1.92 10.96 12.03
N ALA A 376 1.04 10.42 11.18
CA ALA A 376 0.49 9.07 11.36
C ALA A 376 1.58 8.00 11.30
N ILE A 377 2.48 8.08 10.32
CA ILE A 377 3.64 7.17 10.23
C ILE A 377 4.56 7.33 11.43
N ALA A 378 4.84 8.56 11.84
CA ALA A 378 5.72 8.81 12.99
C ALA A 378 5.18 8.22 14.30
N ILE A 379 3.86 8.12 14.47
CA ILE A 379 3.20 7.57 15.67
C ILE A 379 2.93 6.08 15.55
N VAL A 380 2.31 5.65 14.44
CA VAL A 380 1.71 4.32 14.30
C VAL A 380 2.56 3.41 13.41
N GLY A 381 3.40 3.95 12.53
CA GLY A 381 4.16 3.21 11.54
C GLY A 381 3.34 2.77 10.33
N SER A 382 2.11 3.25 10.17
CA SER A 382 1.28 2.95 9.01
C SER A 382 0.70 4.22 8.40
N ASN A 383 0.72 4.27 7.07
CA ASN A 383 0.20 5.40 6.32
C ASN A 383 -1.31 5.19 6.03
N PRO A 384 -2.21 6.09 6.44
CA PRO A 384 -3.64 5.96 6.19
C PRO A 384 -4.04 6.33 4.74
N VAL A 385 -3.21 5.99 3.76
CA VAL A 385 -3.33 6.42 2.36
C VAL A 385 -4.68 6.07 1.75
N SER A 386 -5.17 4.84 1.92
CA SER A 386 -6.41 4.39 1.27
C SER A 386 -7.63 5.22 1.69
N GLY A 387 -7.80 5.49 2.98
CA GLY A 387 -8.91 6.30 3.49
C GLY A 387 -8.80 7.77 3.06
N MET A 388 -7.61 8.33 3.12
CA MET A 388 -7.37 9.73 2.74
C MET A 388 -7.52 9.94 1.23
N THR A 389 -7.13 8.96 0.41
CA THR A 389 -7.33 9.02 -1.04
C THR A 389 -8.81 8.99 -1.41
N LEU A 390 -9.61 8.13 -0.75
CA LEU A 390 -11.05 8.10 -0.96
C LEU A 390 -11.70 9.44 -0.61
N MET A 391 -11.31 10.04 0.51
CA MET A 391 -11.79 11.39 0.86
C MET A 391 -11.37 12.44 -0.16
N THR A 392 -10.13 12.37 -0.66
CA THR A 392 -9.66 13.25 -1.73
C THR A 392 -10.56 13.12 -2.95
N LEU A 393 -10.86 11.90 -3.39
CA LEU A 393 -11.73 11.65 -4.53
C LEU A 393 -13.13 12.24 -4.32
N ILE A 394 -13.73 12.01 -3.15
CA ILE A 394 -15.07 12.54 -2.83
C ILE A 394 -15.05 14.08 -2.86
N LEU A 395 -14.11 14.70 -2.13
CA LEU A 395 -14.01 16.17 -2.09
C LEU A 395 -13.73 16.77 -3.48
N THR A 396 -12.78 16.18 -4.21
CA THR A 396 -12.43 16.62 -5.56
C THR A 396 -13.61 16.45 -6.51
N SER A 397 -14.35 15.35 -6.45
CA SER A 397 -15.52 15.12 -7.30
C SER A 397 -16.60 16.17 -7.07
N VAL A 398 -16.92 16.49 -5.82
CA VAL A 398 -17.89 17.55 -5.50
C VAL A 398 -17.44 18.90 -6.04
N VAL A 399 -16.16 19.25 -5.91
CA VAL A 399 -15.61 20.51 -6.41
C VAL A 399 -15.61 20.55 -7.94
N LEU A 400 -15.23 19.46 -8.61
CA LEU A 400 -15.18 19.38 -10.07
C LEU A 400 -16.57 19.47 -10.69
N VAL A 401 -17.56 18.77 -10.13
CA VAL A 401 -18.95 18.84 -10.58
C VAL A 401 -19.49 20.28 -10.44
N ALA A 402 -19.15 20.97 -9.36
CA ALA A 402 -19.56 22.37 -9.15
C ALA A 402 -19.00 23.34 -10.21
N VAL A 403 -17.91 22.99 -10.90
CA VAL A 403 -17.35 23.77 -12.02
C VAL A 403 -17.68 23.19 -13.39
N GLY A 404 -18.69 22.30 -13.46
CA GLY A 404 -19.19 21.74 -14.72
C GLY A 404 -18.27 20.68 -15.34
N LEU A 405 -17.47 19.98 -14.53
CA LEU A 405 -16.65 18.87 -14.96
C LEU A 405 -17.25 17.56 -14.42
N ASP A 406 -18.14 16.98 -15.18
CA ASP A 406 -18.88 15.75 -14.88
C ASP A 406 -18.68 14.68 -15.96
N GLY A 407 -19.43 13.60 -15.89
CA GLY A 407 -19.35 12.49 -16.83
C GLY A 407 -17.96 11.83 -16.87
N TRP A 408 -17.61 11.23 -17.99
CA TRP A 408 -16.34 10.49 -18.15
C TRP A 408 -15.10 11.37 -18.01
N GLN A 409 -15.16 12.64 -18.47
CA GLN A 409 -14.06 13.60 -18.30
C GLN A 409 -13.83 13.94 -16.82
N GLY A 410 -14.92 14.12 -16.07
CA GLY A 410 -14.87 14.30 -14.62
C GLY A 410 -14.25 13.11 -13.91
N MET A 411 -14.61 11.87 -14.29
CA MET A 411 -14.04 10.64 -13.73
C MET A 411 -12.53 10.55 -13.96
N VAL A 412 -12.08 10.79 -15.20
CA VAL A 412 -10.64 10.81 -15.54
C VAL A 412 -9.90 11.86 -14.72
N SER A 413 -10.43 13.09 -14.69
CA SER A 413 -9.82 14.19 -13.95
C SER A 413 -9.73 13.89 -12.45
N GLY A 414 -10.81 13.39 -11.87
CA GLY A 414 -10.86 13.04 -10.45
C GLY A 414 -9.88 11.93 -10.07
N LEU A 415 -9.77 10.85 -10.87
CA LEU A 415 -8.81 9.77 -10.62
C LEU A 415 -7.37 10.24 -10.76
N ILE A 416 -7.06 11.08 -11.75
CA ILE A 416 -5.71 11.64 -11.92
C ILE A 416 -5.37 12.58 -10.77
N ILE A 417 -6.28 13.48 -10.38
CA ILE A 417 -6.08 14.36 -9.23
C ILE A 417 -5.91 13.53 -7.94
N GLY A 418 -6.76 12.53 -7.75
CA GLY A 418 -6.63 11.58 -6.66
C GLY A 418 -5.27 10.88 -6.66
N GLY A 419 -4.77 10.52 -7.85
CA GLY A 419 -3.44 9.92 -8.05
C GLY A 419 -2.30 10.85 -7.64
N VAL A 420 -2.35 12.12 -8.04
CA VAL A 420 -1.37 13.14 -7.65
C VAL A 420 -1.35 13.30 -6.13
N VAL A 421 -2.52 13.49 -5.50
CA VAL A 421 -2.63 13.67 -4.06
C VAL A 421 -2.22 12.41 -3.30
N CYS A 422 -2.68 11.24 -3.74
CA CYS A 422 -2.32 9.95 -3.12
C CYS A 422 -0.81 9.70 -3.14
N THR A 423 -0.17 10.01 -4.27
CA THR A 423 1.30 9.90 -4.39
C THR A 423 2.01 10.90 -3.50
N ALA A 424 1.49 12.14 -3.38
CA ALA A 424 2.07 13.13 -2.46
C ALA A 424 1.99 12.67 -1.00
N LEU A 425 0.86 12.11 -0.58
CA LEU A 425 0.66 11.54 0.75
C LEU A 425 1.63 10.40 1.05
N SER A 426 1.70 9.44 0.13
CA SER A 426 2.58 8.29 0.26
C SER A 426 4.04 8.72 0.33
N MET A 427 4.44 9.65 -0.54
CA MET A 427 5.80 10.17 -0.58
C MET A 427 6.17 10.87 0.73
N ALA A 428 5.32 11.73 1.25
CA ALA A 428 5.61 12.44 2.49
C ALA A 428 5.75 11.48 3.69
N GLY A 429 4.86 10.49 3.78
CA GLY A 429 4.91 9.50 4.84
C GLY A 429 6.19 8.67 4.85
N GLY A 430 6.58 8.11 3.71
CA GLY A 430 7.83 7.36 3.65
C GLY A 430 9.08 8.24 3.75
N PHE A 431 9.03 9.46 3.19
CA PHE A 431 10.18 10.34 3.22
C PHE A 431 10.50 10.83 4.64
N VAL A 432 9.49 11.08 5.50
CA VAL A 432 9.76 11.42 6.92
C VAL A 432 10.43 10.27 7.67
N THR A 433 10.11 9.02 7.31
CA THR A 433 10.77 7.82 7.82
C THR A 433 12.24 7.76 7.40
N ASP A 434 12.53 7.97 6.11
CA ASP A 434 13.89 8.01 5.57
C ASP A 434 14.74 9.11 6.25
N LEU A 435 14.15 10.29 6.44
CA LEU A 435 14.82 11.42 7.12
C LEU A 435 15.08 11.11 8.60
N LYS A 436 14.21 10.36 9.27
CA LYS A 436 14.42 9.93 10.66
C LYS A 436 15.54 8.89 10.76
N ILE A 437 15.60 7.93 9.83
CA ILE A 437 16.70 6.97 9.71
C ILE A 437 18.02 7.73 9.51
N GLY A 438 18.03 8.68 8.56
CA GLY A 438 19.20 9.52 8.30
C GLY A 438 19.65 10.34 9.51
N TYR A 439 18.72 10.85 10.30
CA TYR A 439 19.01 11.58 11.54
C TYR A 439 19.69 10.67 12.56
N TRP A 440 19.24 9.43 12.76
CA TRP A 440 19.86 8.50 13.69
C TRP A 440 21.23 8.02 13.23
N ILE A 441 21.39 7.77 11.93
CA ILE A 441 22.67 7.34 11.35
C ILE A 441 23.67 8.51 11.23
N GLY A 442 23.17 9.72 11.00
CA GLY A 442 23.99 10.91 10.82
C GLY A 442 24.22 11.29 9.36
N SER A 443 23.26 11.02 8.47
CA SER A 443 23.29 11.48 7.08
C SER A 443 23.01 12.98 6.96
N THR A 444 23.45 13.60 5.86
CA THR A 444 23.15 15.01 5.54
C THR A 444 21.74 15.11 4.94
N PRO A 445 20.77 15.80 5.59
CA PRO A 445 19.41 15.92 5.10
C PRO A 445 19.32 16.48 3.68
N ALA A 446 20.06 17.55 3.37
CA ALA A 446 20.07 18.14 2.04
C ALA A 446 20.45 17.16 0.92
N LYS A 447 21.31 16.17 1.20
CA LYS A 447 21.65 15.13 0.23
C LYS A 447 20.48 14.14 0.07
N GLN A 448 19.87 13.69 1.18
CA GLN A 448 18.68 12.83 1.11
C GLN A 448 17.55 13.50 0.34
N GLU A 449 17.28 14.78 0.63
CA GLU A 449 16.27 15.59 -0.05
C GLU A 449 16.53 15.72 -1.54
N SER A 450 17.79 16.00 -1.96
CA SER A 450 18.15 16.18 -3.37
C SER A 450 18.02 14.88 -4.17
N TYR A 451 18.59 13.79 -3.67
CA TYR A 451 18.58 12.50 -4.39
C TYR A 451 17.21 11.82 -4.38
N LYS A 452 16.32 12.21 -3.47
CA LYS A 452 14.94 11.72 -3.44
C LYS A 452 14.18 12.07 -4.73
N PHE A 453 14.41 13.26 -5.32
CA PHE A 453 13.82 13.64 -6.60
C PHE A 453 14.24 12.70 -7.73
N LEU A 454 15.53 12.32 -7.79
CA LEU A 454 16.01 11.39 -8.82
C LEU A 454 15.37 10.01 -8.67
N GLY A 455 15.29 9.49 -7.44
CA GLY A 455 14.59 8.23 -7.15
C GLY A 455 13.10 8.30 -7.53
N THR A 456 12.46 9.44 -7.31
CA THR A 456 11.05 9.69 -7.67
C THR A 456 10.81 9.57 -9.18
N ILE A 457 11.68 10.15 -10.00
CA ILE A 457 11.58 10.06 -11.48
C ILE A 457 11.63 8.59 -11.93
N VAL A 458 12.62 7.85 -11.47
CA VAL A 458 12.81 6.45 -11.85
C VAL A 458 11.66 5.57 -11.36
N SER A 459 11.22 5.77 -10.13
CA SER A 459 10.08 5.01 -9.56
C SER A 459 8.77 5.31 -10.28
N ALA A 460 8.49 6.57 -10.63
CA ALA A 460 7.28 6.96 -11.37
C ALA A 460 7.25 6.30 -12.76
N ALA A 461 8.38 6.30 -13.48
CA ALA A 461 8.50 5.62 -14.77
C ALA A 461 8.30 4.10 -14.63
N THR A 462 8.92 3.48 -13.62
CA THR A 462 8.80 2.05 -13.36
C THR A 462 7.37 1.65 -13.05
N VAL A 463 6.70 2.39 -12.15
CA VAL A 463 5.32 2.09 -11.75
C VAL A 463 4.37 2.24 -12.93
N GLY A 464 4.54 3.28 -13.74
CA GLY A 464 3.74 3.48 -14.96
C GLY A 464 3.90 2.31 -15.94
N ALA A 465 5.15 1.90 -16.19
CA ALA A 465 5.43 0.75 -17.07
C ALA A 465 4.84 -0.56 -16.50
N VAL A 466 4.97 -0.79 -15.19
CA VAL A 466 4.45 -2.02 -14.56
C VAL A 466 2.92 -2.05 -14.58
N ILE A 467 2.24 -0.94 -14.29
CA ILE A 467 0.77 -0.89 -14.39
C ILE A 467 0.31 -1.21 -15.81
N PHE A 468 0.98 -0.64 -16.83
CA PHE A 468 0.70 -0.94 -18.23
C PHE A 468 0.91 -2.41 -18.55
N ILE A 469 2.07 -2.99 -18.21
CA ILE A 469 2.38 -4.42 -18.43
C ILE A 469 1.37 -5.33 -17.73
N LEU A 470 0.97 -5.00 -16.50
CA LEU A 470 0.02 -5.81 -15.73
C LEU A 470 -1.40 -5.74 -16.32
N ASN A 471 -1.79 -4.59 -16.89
CA ASN A 471 -3.06 -4.46 -17.61
C ASN A 471 -3.08 -5.33 -18.87
N GLU A 472 -2.01 -5.28 -19.66
CA GLU A 472 -1.90 -6.08 -20.88
C GLU A 472 -1.78 -7.59 -20.59
N ALA A 473 -1.10 -7.96 -19.50
CA ALA A 473 -0.89 -9.37 -19.15
C ALA A 473 -2.10 -10.02 -18.46
N TYR A 474 -2.74 -9.32 -17.54
CA TYR A 474 -3.80 -9.91 -16.70
C TYR A 474 -5.15 -9.19 -16.82
N GLY A 475 -5.18 -7.94 -17.32
CA GLY A 475 -6.35 -7.09 -17.26
C GLY A 475 -6.77 -6.71 -15.82
N PHE A 476 -7.66 -5.72 -15.70
CA PHE A 476 -8.27 -5.33 -14.41
C PHE A 476 -9.79 -5.58 -14.40
N VAL A 477 -10.35 -5.99 -15.53
CA VAL A 477 -11.78 -6.28 -15.70
C VAL A 477 -11.92 -7.62 -16.43
N PRO A 478 -12.88 -8.47 -16.05
CA PRO A 478 -13.13 -9.72 -16.77
C PRO A 478 -13.45 -9.45 -18.24
N SER A 479 -12.73 -10.13 -19.12
CA SER A 479 -12.90 -10.09 -20.57
C SER A 479 -12.65 -11.47 -21.16
N PRO A 480 -13.00 -11.71 -22.44
CA PRO A 480 -12.68 -12.98 -23.12
C PRO A 480 -11.18 -13.30 -23.08
N ASP A 481 -10.32 -12.28 -23.19
CA ASP A 481 -8.87 -12.43 -23.18
C ASP A 481 -8.31 -12.57 -21.75
N HIS A 482 -9.02 -12.02 -20.75
CA HIS A 482 -8.63 -12.03 -19.34
C HIS A 482 -9.79 -12.51 -18.46
N PRO A 483 -10.12 -13.82 -18.45
CA PRO A 483 -11.25 -14.36 -17.67
C PRO A 483 -11.04 -14.24 -16.16
N ASN A 484 -9.79 -14.25 -15.69
CA ASN A 484 -9.40 -14.11 -14.29
C ASN A 484 -8.50 -12.88 -14.10
N PRO A 485 -9.05 -11.65 -14.15
CA PRO A 485 -8.27 -10.44 -14.09
C PRO A 485 -7.64 -10.21 -12.71
N MET A 486 -6.63 -9.36 -12.67
CA MET A 486 -6.04 -8.90 -11.42
C MET A 486 -7.06 -8.09 -10.61
N VAL A 487 -7.21 -8.40 -9.34
CA VAL A 487 -8.32 -7.87 -8.51
C VAL A 487 -8.27 -6.35 -8.34
N ALA A 488 -7.08 -5.74 -8.29
CA ALA A 488 -6.84 -4.31 -8.08
C ALA A 488 -7.82 -3.67 -7.06
N PRO A 489 -7.84 -4.14 -5.78
CA PRO A 489 -8.93 -3.82 -4.86
C PRO A 489 -9.13 -2.33 -4.65
N GLN A 490 -8.05 -1.58 -4.41
CA GLN A 490 -8.14 -0.15 -4.13
C GLN A 490 -8.61 0.64 -5.36
N ALA A 491 -8.07 0.34 -6.54
CA ALA A 491 -8.48 0.99 -7.79
C ALA A 491 -9.95 0.72 -8.13
N ASN A 492 -10.42 -0.50 -7.87
CA ASN A 492 -11.85 -0.83 -7.98
C ASN A 492 -12.70 -0.01 -7.00
N ALA A 493 -12.24 0.21 -5.76
CA ALA A 493 -12.95 1.05 -4.80
C ALA A 493 -13.00 2.51 -5.26
N MET A 494 -11.88 3.04 -5.80
CA MET A 494 -11.81 4.39 -6.33
C MET A 494 -12.74 4.60 -7.52
N ALA A 495 -12.71 3.68 -8.50
CA ALA A 495 -13.61 3.71 -9.65
C ALA A 495 -15.08 3.67 -9.23
N ALA A 496 -15.42 2.77 -8.31
CA ALA A 496 -16.79 2.60 -7.84
C ALA A 496 -17.32 3.76 -6.97
N ILE A 497 -16.48 4.64 -6.47
CA ILE A 497 -16.88 5.87 -5.79
C ILE A 497 -17.00 7.04 -6.76
N ILE A 498 -16.05 7.16 -7.70
CA ILE A 498 -16.05 8.30 -8.61
C ILE A 498 -17.14 8.21 -9.66
N GLU A 499 -17.42 7.01 -10.15
CA GLU A 499 -18.46 6.79 -11.17
C GLU A 499 -19.81 7.41 -10.77
N PRO A 500 -20.35 7.12 -9.58
CA PRO A 500 -21.63 7.68 -9.13
C PRO A 500 -21.63 9.17 -8.90
N LEU A 501 -20.52 9.68 -8.40
CA LEU A 501 -20.40 11.10 -8.11
C LEU A 501 -20.35 11.94 -9.40
N MET A 502 -19.84 11.35 -10.51
CA MET A 502 -19.62 12.06 -11.77
C MET A 502 -20.66 11.73 -12.85
N ALA A 503 -21.16 10.48 -12.91
CA ALA A 503 -22.12 10.08 -13.94
C ALA A 503 -23.55 10.47 -13.63
N GLY A 504 -23.87 10.85 -12.40
CA GLY A 504 -25.22 11.24 -11.99
C GLY A 504 -26.27 10.12 -12.06
N SER A 505 -25.89 8.91 -12.41
CA SER A 505 -26.80 7.77 -12.63
C SER A 505 -26.24 6.45 -12.09
N GLY A 506 -27.14 5.65 -11.52
CA GLY A 506 -26.88 4.21 -11.29
C GLY A 506 -26.31 3.81 -9.94
N VAL A 507 -26.14 4.73 -8.98
CA VAL A 507 -25.66 4.35 -7.65
C VAL A 507 -26.78 4.07 -6.69
N SER A 508 -26.71 2.92 -6.09
CA SER A 508 -27.52 2.62 -4.94
C SER A 508 -26.96 3.33 -3.69
N TRP A 509 -27.28 4.61 -3.53
CA TRP A 509 -26.97 5.39 -2.32
C TRP A 509 -27.40 4.64 -1.05
N MET A 510 -28.44 3.82 -1.15
CA MET A 510 -28.90 2.97 -0.08
C MET A 510 -27.85 1.94 0.33
N LEU A 511 -27.22 1.25 -0.61
CA LEU A 511 -26.17 0.26 -0.31
C LEU A 511 -24.92 0.92 0.30
N LEU A 512 -24.52 2.08 -0.24
CA LEU A 512 -23.44 2.88 0.35
C LEU A 512 -23.79 3.33 1.78
N GLY A 513 -25.02 3.78 1.99
CA GLY A 513 -25.53 4.19 3.30
C GLY A 513 -25.53 3.06 4.33
N ILE A 514 -25.95 1.85 3.94
CA ILE A 514 -25.87 0.66 4.80
C ILE A 514 -24.41 0.41 5.22
N GLY A 515 -23.48 0.47 4.28
CA GLY A 515 -22.06 0.33 4.56
C GLY A 515 -21.54 1.39 5.53
N ALA A 516 -21.94 2.65 5.34
CA ALA A 516 -21.58 3.75 6.23
C ALA A 516 -22.07 3.50 7.67
N VAL A 517 -23.31 3.03 7.84
CA VAL A 517 -23.87 2.67 9.15
C VAL A 517 -23.08 1.54 9.80
N ILE A 518 -22.72 0.48 9.03
CA ILE A 518 -21.91 -0.62 9.54
C ILE A 518 -20.56 -0.08 10.03
N ALA A 519 -19.90 0.79 9.30
CA ALA A 519 -18.61 1.37 9.71
C ALA A 519 -18.71 2.18 11.01
N VAL A 520 -19.80 2.95 11.20
CA VAL A 520 -20.06 3.69 12.44
C VAL A 520 -20.26 2.73 13.62
N LEU A 521 -21.04 1.67 13.43
CA LEU A 521 -21.27 0.65 14.47
C LEU A 521 -19.97 -0.06 14.86
N ILE A 522 -19.16 -0.46 13.88
CA ILE A 522 -17.85 -1.10 14.11
C ILE A 522 -16.90 -0.16 14.86
N ASN A 523 -16.89 1.13 14.49
CA ASN A 523 -16.12 2.14 15.22
C ASN A 523 -16.60 2.32 16.66
N TRP A 524 -17.89 2.26 16.90
CA TRP A 524 -18.48 2.36 18.24
C TRP A 524 -18.12 1.18 19.13
N LEU A 525 -17.96 -0.01 18.54
CA LEU A 525 -17.45 -1.20 19.24
C LEU A 525 -15.93 -1.14 19.52
N GLY A 526 -15.23 -0.06 19.15
CA GLY A 526 -13.80 0.09 19.36
C GLY A 526 -12.94 -0.75 18.40
N ILE A 527 -13.53 -1.28 17.33
CA ILE A 527 -12.86 -2.05 16.29
C ILE A 527 -12.44 -1.09 15.18
N SER A 528 -11.31 -1.37 14.50
CA SER A 528 -10.87 -0.58 13.35
C SER A 528 -11.88 -0.67 12.20
N PRO A 529 -12.64 0.42 11.90
CA PRO A 529 -13.66 0.36 10.86
C PRO A 529 -13.05 0.19 9.48
N LEU A 530 -11.86 0.76 9.22
CA LEU A 530 -11.18 0.63 7.93
C LEU A 530 -10.75 -0.82 7.66
N ALA A 531 -10.14 -1.50 8.63
CA ALA A 531 -9.71 -2.89 8.47
C ALA A 531 -10.91 -3.83 8.24
N PHE A 532 -12.01 -3.61 8.96
CA PHE A 532 -13.25 -4.36 8.79
C PHE A 532 -13.88 -4.13 7.41
N ALA A 533 -13.96 -2.86 6.99
CA ALA A 533 -14.54 -2.47 5.69
C ALA A 533 -13.70 -2.99 4.51
N LEU A 534 -12.37 -3.00 4.62
CA LEU A 534 -11.48 -3.65 3.64
C LEU A 534 -11.81 -5.14 3.51
N GLY A 535 -12.05 -5.82 4.63
CA GLY A 535 -12.51 -7.20 4.64
C GLY A 535 -13.82 -7.40 3.91
N MET A 536 -14.79 -6.50 4.08
CA MET A 536 -16.08 -6.55 3.38
C MET A 536 -15.95 -6.34 1.87
N PHE A 537 -15.02 -5.51 1.46
CA PHE A 537 -14.85 -5.08 0.07
C PHE A 537 -13.98 -6.05 -0.76
N ILE A 538 -12.90 -6.56 -0.17
CA ILE A 538 -11.95 -7.45 -0.83
C ILE A 538 -12.55 -8.86 -0.93
N PRO A 539 -12.41 -9.56 -2.07
CA PRO A 539 -12.87 -10.94 -2.20
C PRO A 539 -12.31 -11.86 -1.10
N ILE A 540 -13.14 -12.75 -0.57
CA ILE A 540 -12.82 -13.58 0.61
C ILE A 540 -11.52 -14.38 0.47
N GLN A 541 -11.21 -14.89 -0.74
CA GLN A 541 -9.99 -15.66 -0.98
C GLN A 541 -8.70 -14.89 -0.69
N LEU A 542 -8.69 -13.56 -0.81
CA LEU A 542 -7.52 -12.74 -0.52
C LEU A 542 -7.38 -12.41 0.97
N ASN A 543 -8.43 -12.60 1.76
CA ASN A 543 -8.42 -12.28 3.18
C ASN A 543 -8.23 -13.53 4.07
N THR A 544 -8.73 -14.68 3.64
CA THR A 544 -8.68 -15.92 4.44
C THR A 544 -7.28 -16.39 4.82
N PRO A 545 -6.23 -16.29 3.96
CA PRO A 545 -4.88 -16.71 4.35
C PRO A 545 -4.24 -15.81 5.41
N LEU A 546 -4.72 -14.57 5.55
CA LEU A 546 -4.21 -13.64 6.57
C LEU A 546 -4.33 -14.23 7.98
N ILE A 547 -5.42 -14.99 8.23
CA ILE A 547 -5.64 -15.58 9.56
C ILE A 547 -4.58 -16.63 9.89
N VAL A 548 -4.12 -17.39 8.89
CA VAL A 548 -3.07 -18.41 9.09
C VAL A 548 -1.75 -17.74 9.46
N GLY A 549 -1.37 -16.68 8.74
CA GLY A 549 -0.18 -15.89 9.06
C GLY A 549 -0.29 -15.23 10.44
N GLY A 550 -1.44 -14.62 10.75
CA GLY A 550 -1.71 -14.00 12.05
C GLY A 550 -1.68 -14.99 13.22
N LEU A 551 -2.22 -16.20 13.03
CA LEU A 551 -2.15 -17.26 14.02
C LEU A 551 -0.69 -17.69 14.28
N LEU A 552 0.11 -17.87 13.26
CA LEU A 552 1.52 -18.19 13.42
C LEU A 552 2.29 -17.09 14.14
N ASN A 553 2.02 -15.82 13.82
CA ASN A 553 2.58 -14.69 14.57
C ASN A 553 2.24 -14.81 16.06
N HIS A 554 0.97 -15.06 16.38
CA HIS A 554 0.54 -15.21 17.77
C HIS A 554 1.23 -16.38 18.48
N PHE A 555 1.32 -17.55 17.83
CA PHE A 555 1.93 -18.72 18.44
C PHE A 555 3.45 -18.58 18.62
N ILE A 556 4.16 -17.99 17.67
CA ILE A 556 5.60 -17.73 17.76
C ILE A 556 5.87 -16.74 18.89
N ASN A 557 5.03 -15.71 19.03
CA ASN A 557 5.16 -14.69 20.06
C ASN A 557 4.67 -15.12 21.45
N LYS A 558 3.87 -16.18 21.57
CA LYS A 558 3.33 -16.66 22.84
C LYS A 558 4.24 -17.72 23.49
N LYS A 559 4.93 -18.56 22.72
CA LYS A 559 5.71 -19.68 23.22
C LYS A 559 7.16 -19.29 23.53
N GLY A 560 7.55 -19.41 24.81
CA GLY A 560 8.96 -19.36 25.29
C GLY A 560 9.11 -18.58 26.60
N LYS A 561 9.87 -19.16 27.55
CA LYS A 561 10.25 -18.50 28.80
C LYS A 561 11.42 -17.51 28.59
N ASP A 562 12.21 -17.70 27.54
CA ASP A 562 13.35 -16.86 27.19
C ASP A 562 12.92 -15.74 26.20
N ILE A 563 12.90 -14.52 26.69
CA ILE A 563 12.50 -13.32 25.94
C ILE A 563 13.46 -13.06 24.76
N LYS A 564 14.77 -13.31 24.93
CA LYS A 564 15.75 -13.08 23.87
C LYS A 564 15.56 -14.02 22.70
N LEU A 565 15.38 -15.32 22.96
CA LEU A 565 15.10 -16.31 21.93
C LEU A 565 13.77 -16.06 21.21
N LYS A 566 12.76 -15.61 21.94
CA LYS A 566 11.46 -15.22 21.37
C LYS A 566 11.62 -14.06 20.38
N ASN A 567 12.34 -13.01 20.77
CA ASN A 567 12.60 -11.86 19.91
C ASN A 567 13.42 -12.27 18.68
N ALA A 568 14.44 -13.09 18.83
CA ALA A 568 15.23 -13.62 17.70
C ALA A 568 14.36 -14.40 16.70
N ARG A 569 13.46 -15.26 17.18
CA ARG A 569 12.49 -15.98 16.34
C ARG A 569 11.54 -15.04 15.63
N HIS A 570 11.03 -14.04 16.31
CA HIS A 570 10.11 -13.04 15.72
C HIS A 570 10.81 -12.25 14.62
N GLN A 571 12.02 -11.74 14.87
CA GLN A 571 12.82 -11.04 13.88
C GLN A 571 13.12 -11.91 12.64
N ARG A 572 13.52 -13.17 12.88
CA ARG A 572 13.75 -14.12 11.78
C ARG A 572 12.50 -14.38 10.96
N ALA A 573 11.34 -14.55 11.59
CA ALA A 573 10.06 -14.74 10.90
C ALA A 573 9.62 -13.50 10.11
N ILE A 574 9.88 -12.29 10.61
CA ILE A 574 9.68 -11.03 9.87
C ILE A 574 10.53 -11.03 8.59
N LEU A 575 11.82 -11.39 8.68
CA LEU A 575 12.71 -11.45 7.53
C LEU A 575 12.23 -12.48 6.48
N ILE A 576 11.77 -13.66 6.91
CA ILE A 576 11.23 -14.69 6.02
C ILE A 576 9.95 -14.15 5.33
N SER A 577 9.02 -13.56 6.09
CA SER A 577 7.79 -12.98 5.55
C SER A 577 8.08 -11.87 4.54
N SER A 578 9.01 -10.96 4.86
CA SER A 578 9.43 -9.90 3.96
C SER A 578 10.07 -10.45 2.68
N GLY A 579 10.88 -11.52 2.82
CA GLY A 579 11.43 -12.25 1.68
C GLY A 579 10.33 -12.84 0.80
N PHE A 580 9.37 -13.56 1.37
CA PHE A 580 8.25 -14.14 0.62
C PHE A 580 7.46 -13.08 -0.14
N ILE A 581 7.13 -11.95 0.49
CA ILE A 581 6.40 -10.86 -0.16
C ILE A 581 7.20 -10.28 -1.32
N ALA A 582 8.47 -9.93 -1.08
CA ALA A 582 9.32 -9.36 -2.11
C ALA A 582 9.55 -10.33 -3.28
N GLY A 583 9.82 -11.59 -2.97
CA GLY A 583 10.02 -12.63 -3.97
C GLY A 583 8.78 -12.89 -4.80
N ALA A 584 7.63 -13.12 -4.16
CA ALA A 584 6.35 -13.36 -4.86
C ALA A 584 5.96 -12.18 -5.76
N ALA A 585 6.17 -10.95 -5.30
CA ALA A 585 5.90 -9.77 -6.10
C ALA A 585 6.84 -9.64 -7.31
N LEU A 586 8.15 -9.87 -7.12
CA LEU A 586 9.12 -9.82 -8.22
C LEU A 586 8.87 -10.90 -9.26
N PHE A 587 8.63 -12.14 -8.85
CA PHE A 587 8.31 -13.24 -9.76
C PHE A 587 6.97 -13.00 -10.47
N GLY A 588 6.00 -12.37 -9.80
CA GLY A 588 4.74 -11.96 -10.42
C GLY A 588 4.93 -10.93 -11.53
N VAL A 589 5.82 -9.95 -11.33
CA VAL A 589 6.19 -8.97 -12.38
C VAL A 589 6.93 -9.66 -13.53
N ILE A 590 7.84 -10.59 -13.22
CA ILE A 590 8.55 -11.38 -14.24
C ILE A 590 7.54 -12.20 -15.07
N GLY A 591 6.58 -12.86 -14.43
CA GLY A 591 5.52 -13.60 -15.12
C GLY A 591 4.70 -12.70 -16.04
N ALA A 592 4.28 -11.53 -15.54
CA ALA A 592 3.57 -10.55 -16.35
C ALA A 592 4.39 -10.07 -17.56
N LEU A 593 5.68 -9.82 -17.36
CA LEU A 593 6.58 -9.41 -18.43
C LEU A 593 6.71 -10.50 -19.52
N ILE A 594 6.80 -11.76 -19.14
CA ILE A 594 6.84 -12.89 -20.08
C ILE A 594 5.54 -12.98 -20.87
N ILE A 595 4.38 -12.88 -20.21
CA ILE A 595 3.08 -12.86 -20.86
C ILE A 595 2.99 -11.68 -21.85
N PHE A 596 3.41 -10.49 -21.42
CA PHE A 596 3.42 -9.29 -22.26
C PHE A 596 4.29 -9.46 -23.50
N LEU A 597 5.51 -9.99 -23.35
CA LEU A 597 6.46 -10.16 -24.48
C LEU A 597 6.04 -11.29 -25.44
N THR A 598 5.38 -12.32 -24.95
CA THR A 598 4.93 -13.48 -25.76
C THR A 598 3.53 -13.29 -26.35
N GLY A 599 2.74 -12.35 -25.81
CA GLY A 599 1.33 -12.19 -26.17
C GLY A 599 0.46 -13.42 -25.81
N ASN A 600 0.96 -14.32 -24.97
CA ASN A 600 0.29 -15.57 -24.63
C ASN A 600 0.19 -15.74 -23.12
N SER A 601 -1.02 -15.68 -22.60
CA SER A 601 -1.32 -15.85 -21.16
C SER A 601 -0.95 -17.25 -20.62
N TYR A 602 -0.72 -18.20 -21.51
CA TYR A 602 -0.36 -19.59 -21.18
C TYR A 602 1.06 -19.97 -21.61
N ALA A 603 1.92 -18.97 -21.87
CA ALA A 603 3.28 -19.21 -22.39
C ALA A 603 4.14 -20.13 -21.52
N LEU A 604 3.88 -20.15 -20.21
CA LEU A 604 4.61 -20.95 -19.23
C LEU A 604 3.78 -22.08 -18.62
N ASP A 605 2.53 -22.27 -19.08
CA ASP A 605 1.68 -23.35 -18.58
C ASP A 605 2.26 -24.73 -18.96
N LEU A 606 2.54 -25.54 -17.96
CA LEU A 606 3.10 -26.88 -18.17
C LEU A 606 2.04 -27.95 -18.50
N GLY A 607 0.76 -27.57 -18.53
CA GLY A 607 -0.34 -28.48 -18.88
C GLY A 607 -0.51 -29.68 -17.93
N VAL A 608 -0.09 -29.54 -16.67
CA VAL A 608 -0.13 -30.65 -15.68
C VAL A 608 -1.56 -31.08 -15.37
N TRP A 609 -2.50 -30.13 -15.40
CA TRP A 609 -3.91 -30.35 -15.09
C TRP A 609 -4.79 -30.02 -16.30
N ALA A 610 -5.66 -30.96 -16.69
CA ALA A 610 -6.69 -30.70 -17.69
C ALA A 610 -7.71 -29.65 -17.19
N ASP A 611 -7.98 -29.65 -15.88
CA ASP A 611 -8.78 -28.63 -15.18
C ASP A 611 -7.93 -28.04 -14.05
N PRO A 612 -7.36 -26.84 -14.23
CA PRO A 612 -6.52 -26.17 -13.21
C PRO A 612 -7.28 -25.85 -11.91
N ASP A 613 -8.61 -25.80 -11.94
CA ASP A 613 -9.45 -25.55 -10.77
C ASP A 613 -10.13 -26.82 -10.24
N GLY A 614 -9.80 -27.98 -10.82
CA GLY A 614 -10.32 -29.27 -10.44
C GLY A 614 -9.85 -29.75 -9.06
N VAL A 615 -10.47 -30.80 -8.54
CA VAL A 615 -10.21 -31.36 -7.21
C VAL A 615 -8.73 -31.71 -7.02
N GLY A 616 -8.10 -32.34 -8.03
CA GLY A 616 -6.68 -32.74 -7.96
C GLY A 616 -5.75 -31.55 -7.80
N ALA A 617 -5.94 -30.49 -8.59
CA ALA A 617 -5.16 -29.27 -8.51
C ALA A 617 -5.33 -28.56 -7.16
N GLN A 618 -6.55 -28.52 -6.61
CA GLN A 618 -6.83 -27.89 -5.31
C GLN A 618 -6.27 -28.70 -4.13
N VAL A 619 -6.29 -30.04 -4.18
CA VAL A 619 -5.66 -30.89 -3.15
C VAL A 619 -4.14 -30.72 -3.20
N THR A 620 -3.54 -30.66 -4.38
CA THR A 620 -2.11 -30.40 -4.54
C THR A 620 -1.74 -29.01 -3.98
N ALA A 621 -2.56 -28.00 -4.21
CA ALA A 621 -2.42 -26.66 -3.65
C ALA A 621 -2.41 -26.67 -2.12
N LEU A 622 -3.32 -27.42 -1.49
CA LEU A 622 -3.37 -27.57 -0.04
C LEU A 622 -2.10 -28.21 0.53
N ILE A 623 -1.62 -29.29 -0.10
CA ILE A 623 -0.39 -29.98 0.30
C ILE A 623 0.82 -29.05 0.17
N ALA A 624 0.93 -28.34 -0.97
CA ALA A 624 2.02 -27.39 -1.20
C ALA A 624 2.00 -26.24 -0.17
N PHE A 625 0.81 -25.72 0.16
CA PHE A 625 0.68 -24.65 1.15
C PHE A 625 1.03 -25.11 2.58
N ILE A 626 0.64 -26.32 2.96
CA ILE A 626 1.06 -26.93 4.23
C ILE A 626 2.59 -27.09 4.26
N GLY A 627 3.21 -27.48 3.14
CA GLY A 627 4.66 -27.55 2.98
C GLY A 627 5.34 -26.18 3.20
N LEU A 628 4.77 -25.12 2.63
CA LEU A 628 5.26 -23.75 2.81
C LEU A 628 5.20 -23.32 4.28
N ILE A 629 4.08 -23.59 4.96
CA ILE A 629 3.92 -23.29 6.39
C ILE A 629 4.93 -24.10 7.23
N ALA A 630 5.13 -25.38 6.91
CA ALA A 630 6.10 -26.22 7.60
C ALA A 630 7.53 -25.68 7.44
N TYR A 631 7.91 -25.26 6.23
CA TYR A 631 9.18 -24.58 5.96
C TYR A 631 9.31 -23.29 6.79
N PHE A 632 8.29 -22.45 6.80
CA PHE A 632 8.27 -21.20 7.56
C PHE A 632 8.51 -21.44 9.06
N ILE A 633 7.80 -22.41 9.65
CA ILE A 633 7.95 -22.77 11.07
C ILE A 633 9.35 -23.36 11.34
N TRP A 634 9.82 -24.24 10.46
CA TRP A 634 11.12 -24.88 10.60
C TRP A 634 12.25 -23.85 10.57
N GLU A 635 12.25 -22.95 9.60
CA GLU A 635 13.27 -21.91 9.45
C GLU A 635 13.22 -20.89 10.59
N THR A 636 12.01 -20.52 11.04
CA THR A 636 11.83 -19.63 12.21
C THR A 636 12.41 -20.24 13.50
N LYS A 637 12.23 -21.55 13.71
CA LYS A 637 12.76 -22.24 14.89
C LYS A 637 14.29 -22.34 14.92
N ARG A 638 14.96 -22.16 13.80
CA ARG A 638 16.44 -22.15 13.70
C ARG A 638 17.09 -20.87 14.19
N ALA A 639 16.30 -19.88 14.62
CA ALA A 639 16.81 -18.64 15.21
C ALA A 639 17.69 -18.93 16.44
N LYS A 640 18.86 -18.30 16.50
CA LYS A 640 19.78 -18.30 17.64
C LYS A 640 19.77 -16.92 18.30
N ILE A 641 20.15 -16.87 19.57
CA ILE A 641 20.15 -15.62 20.35
C ILE A 641 21.14 -14.59 19.78
N ASP A 642 22.15 -15.07 19.06
CA ASP A 642 23.22 -14.23 18.47
C ASP A 642 22.98 -13.92 16.96
N ASP A 643 21.87 -14.37 16.38
CA ASP A 643 21.43 -14.05 15.01
C ASP A 643 20.71 -12.69 15.00
#